data_dc922925aa68c6d34a6bae244813d46e
#
_entry.id   dc922925aa68c6d34a6bae244813d46e
#
_cell.length_a   1.000
_cell.length_b   1.000
_cell.length_c   1.000
_cell.angle_alpha   90.00
_cell.angle_beta   90.00
_cell.angle_gamma   90.00
#
_symmetry.space_group_name_H-M   'P 1'
#
loop_
_entity.id
_entity.type
_entity.pdbx_description
1 polymer ?
#
loop_
_entity_poly.entity_id
_entity_poly.type
_entity_poly.pdbx_seq_one_letter_code
_entity_poly.pdbx_strand_id
1 'polypeptide(L)'
;MSSVYEKNLGVLQHKDPLLALELSKLKSNLKYEVFMQQDAFNIVDISTNTPLFAHKPLEENLKRFEELSAHMYIPYLYFYGAGNGMLMRLFLGLEQLKRLVVIEPELEIIFIVLNLLDFSEEMQSDRLILLHSGACNYPLIASLFLMDKHAKVYAKVYELVISHSYYEQYVQDFTLINQHFVKALENAVIGVGNDAKDAIIGIKHHVQNLPFVVQTPTLINLVQALKTRNARYNTAIIVSTGPSLNKQLPLLKEIAPYATLFCIDASFPILHAHGIKPDLVFSLERVEASAKFYQDTPKEAQEGVIFAITSIVHQSLRQAISKGTIQFSLRPFGYTSLFNLHDYGYLGIGMSAANMAYELVVHARFKRCVFIGQDLSFAPSGESHASGAIYGAQEIKPKEEGEKIFIEAYGGEGQVESTRIWKLFLDFFEKDIYHTPYNLEVINATEGGARIRGTLELPFKEAIARIKADLPALEPKAPMQLTPPSPEQSARWLEEAKKTCLDAIEYAQECKEKIEALFLEIMAFLEEIESLNAQNDLEKLDLKRIEVLSEKIDDLKTLFEEVKFTQCFNDAIQSYIFHQELDIAKIVIKPTFSQEELQAKQLEWIYAHKYWLFSLAGGITCVKEILEEALQTWETP
;
A
#
# COMPACT_ATOMS: atom_id res chain seq x y z
N MET A 1 -23.24 11.91 -37.78
CA MET A 1 -23.37 11.46 -36.38
C MET A 1 -22.47 10.24 -36.22
N SER A 2 -21.58 10.23 -35.26
CA SER A 2 -20.78 9.02 -34.98
C SER A 2 -21.70 7.89 -34.51
N SER A 3 -21.39 6.65 -34.86
CA SER A 3 -22.18 5.50 -34.43
C SER A 3 -22.06 5.35 -32.89
N VAL A 4 -23.01 4.66 -32.26
CA VAL A 4 -22.95 4.36 -30.82
C VAL A 4 -21.64 3.65 -30.48
N TYR A 5 -21.25 2.71 -31.32
CA TYR A 5 -19.98 2.00 -31.18
C TYR A 5 -18.75 2.91 -31.23
N GLU A 6 -18.70 3.85 -32.17
CA GLU A 6 -17.57 4.80 -32.29
C GLU A 6 -17.43 5.68 -31.03
N LYS A 7 -18.55 6.10 -30.42
CA LYS A 7 -18.53 6.85 -29.16
C LYS A 7 -17.95 6.00 -28.02
N ASN A 8 -18.49 4.79 -27.82
CA ASN A 8 -18.02 3.87 -26.80
C ASN A 8 -16.54 3.53 -26.97
N LEU A 9 -16.14 3.20 -28.21
CA LEU A 9 -14.75 2.84 -28.53
C LEU A 9 -13.81 4.03 -28.32
N GLY A 10 -14.24 5.25 -28.65
CA GLY A 10 -13.47 6.47 -28.42
C GLY A 10 -13.14 6.69 -26.95
N VAL A 11 -14.05 6.40 -26.04
CA VAL A 11 -13.80 6.45 -24.58
C VAL A 11 -12.83 5.33 -24.16
N LEU A 12 -13.07 4.09 -24.63
CA LEU A 12 -12.21 2.96 -24.30
C LEU A 12 -10.76 3.15 -24.77
N GLN A 13 -10.52 3.82 -25.91
CA GLN A 13 -9.17 4.14 -26.37
C GLN A 13 -8.34 4.92 -25.33
N HIS A 14 -8.99 5.68 -24.46
CA HIS A 14 -8.34 6.44 -23.40
C HIS A 14 -8.35 5.69 -22.05
N LYS A 15 -9.41 4.93 -21.76
CA LYS A 15 -9.58 4.25 -20.45
C LYS A 15 -8.97 2.85 -20.42
N ASP A 16 -9.14 2.07 -21.48
CA ASP A 16 -8.55 0.74 -21.67
C ASP A 16 -8.12 0.56 -23.13
N PRO A 17 -6.93 1.06 -23.51
CA PRO A 17 -6.43 0.96 -24.88
C PRO A 17 -6.27 -0.48 -25.39
N LEU A 18 -6.03 -1.44 -24.49
CA LEU A 18 -5.86 -2.85 -24.89
C LEU A 18 -7.20 -3.46 -25.29
N LEU A 19 -8.23 -3.29 -24.48
CA LEU A 19 -9.59 -3.72 -24.79
C LEU A 19 -10.09 -3.02 -26.07
N ALA A 20 -9.85 -1.72 -26.20
CA ALA A 20 -10.21 -0.96 -27.41
C ALA A 20 -9.53 -1.53 -28.67
N LEU A 21 -8.25 -1.90 -28.56
CA LEU A 21 -7.50 -2.52 -29.67
C LEU A 21 -8.05 -3.91 -30.02
N GLU A 22 -8.40 -4.73 -29.05
CA GLU A 22 -9.02 -6.05 -29.29
C GLU A 22 -10.38 -5.90 -29.97
N LEU A 23 -11.25 -5.02 -29.46
CA LEU A 23 -12.55 -4.74 -30.04
C LEU A 23 -12.45 -4.18 -31.47
N SER A 24 -11.46 -3.33 -31.76
CA SER A 24 -11.27 -2.76 -33.10
C SER A 24 -10.90 -3.78 -34.18
N LYS A 25 -10.40 -4.95 -33.78
CA LYS A 25 -10.09 -6.06 -34.70
C LYS A 25 -11.33 -6.87 -35.09
N LEU A 26 -12.38 -6.81 -34.26
CA LEU A 26 -13.65 -7.46 -34.56
C LEU A 26 -14.42 -6.65 -35.59
N LYS A 27 -14.64 -7.21 -36.80
CA LYS A 27 -15.42 -6.59 -37.87
C LYS A 27 -16.88 -7.04 -37.86
N SER A 28 -17.16 -8.19 -37.26
CA SER A 28 -18.49 -8.78 -37.12
C SER A 28 -18.42 -9.81 -36.01
N ASN A 29 -19.54 -10.10 -35.42
CA ASN A 29 -19.72 -11.25 -34.50
C ASN A 29 -19.71 -12.55 -35.32
N LEU A 30 -19.03 -13.58 -34.83
CA LEU A 30 -18.89 -14.88 -35.49
C LEU A 30 -19.55 -16.01 -34.68
N LYS A 31 -19.52 -15.89 -33.34
CA LYS A 31 -20.05 -16.89 -32.41
C LYS A 31 -21.49 -16.56 -31.98
N TYR A 32 -21.86 -15.31 -32.03
CA TYR A 32 -23.16 -14.87 -31.51
C TYR A 32 -23.98 -14.16 -32.58
N GLU A 33 -25.31 -14.44 -32.58
CA GLU A 33 -26.28 -13.70 -33.36
C GLU A 33 -27.22 -12.91 -32.43
N VAL A 34 -27.70 -11.76 -32.93
CA VAL A 34 -28.59 -10.85 -32.21
C VAL A 34 -29.97 -10.88 -32.82
N PHE A 35 -30.97 -11.13 -32.01
CA PHE A 35 -32.38 -11.16 -32.42
C PHE A 35 -33.18 -10.15 -31.63
N MET A 36 -33.98 -9.35 -32.33
CA MET A 36 -35.02 -8.54 -31.67
C MET A 36 -36.14 -9.44 -31.21
N GLN A 37 -36.44 -9.40 -29.93
CA GLN A 37 -37.52 -10.18 -29.32
C GLN A 37 -38.44 -9.23 -28.54
N GLN A 38 -39.56 -8.82 -29.17
CA GLN A 38 -40.46 -7.78 -28.66
C GLN A 38 -39.69 -6.43 -28.48
N ASP A 39 -39.59 -5.91 -27.27
CA ASP A 39 -39.00 -4.61 -26.97
C ASP A 39 -37.51 -4.69 -26.56
N ALA A 40 -36.87 -5.88 -26.63
CA ALA A 40 -35.50 -6.10 -26.27
C ALA A 40 -34.80 -7.04 -27.24
N PHE A 41 -33.47 -7.02 -27.27
CA PHE A 41 -32.69 -7.96 -28.05
C PHE A 41 -32.15 -9.11 -27.20
N ASN A 42 -32.13 -10.30 -27.79
CA ASN A 42 -31.49 -11.49 -27.25
C ASN A 42 -30.20 -11.77 -28.04
N ILE A 43 -29.26 -12.40 -27.39
CA ILE A 43 -27.99 -12.86 -27.97
C ILE A 43 -27.98 -14.38 -27.92
N VAL A 44 -27.69 -15.03 -29.02
CA VAL A 44 -27.71 -16.50 -29.15
C VAL A 44 -26.32 -16.99 -29.56
N ASP A 45 -25.76 -17.89 -28.78
CA ASP A 45 -24.55 -18.64 -29.18
C ASP A 45 -24.95 -19.64 -30.27
N ILE A 46 -24.56 -19.34 -31.52
CA ILE A 46 -24.91 -20.17 -32.68
C ILE A 46 -24.19 -21.53 -32.71
N SER A 47 -23.07 -21.66 -32.00
CA SER A 47 -22.33 -22.91 -31.91
C SER A 47 -23.03 -23.97 -31.07
N THR A 48 -23.74 -23.56 -30.06
CA THR A 48 -24.52 -24.42 -29.14
C THR A 48 -26.02 -24.27 -29.29
N ASN A 49 -26.47 -23.29 -30.09
CA ASN A 49 -27.87 -22.86 -30.19
C ASN A 49 -28.48 -22.48 -28.85
N THR A 50 -27.67 -21.85 -27.96
CA THR A 50 -28.08 -21.46 -26.61
C THR A 50 -28.28 -19.96 -26.55
N PRO A 51 -29.50 -19.47 -26.23
CA PRO A 51 -29.75 -18.05 -26.03
C PRO A 51 -29.26 -17.62 -24.62
N LEU A 52 -28.81 -16.35 -24.50
CA LEU A 52 -28.47 -15.77 -23.19
C LEU A 52 -29.70 -15.70 -22.28
N PHE A 53 -30.87 -15.46 -22.86
CA PHE A 53 -32.16 -15.39 -22.17
C PHE A 53 -33.07 -16.46 -22.72
N ALA A 54 -33.57 -17.34 -21.85
CA ALA A 54 -34.40 -18.47 -22.24
C ALA A 54 -35.80 -18.02 -22.69
N HIS A 55 -36.30 -16.89 -22.16
CA HIS A 55 -37.61 -16.33 -22.44
C HIS A 55 -37.48 -14.92 -22.99
N LYS A 56 -38.27 -13.97 -22.46
CA LYS A 56 -38.25 -12.58 -22.90
C LYS A 56 -37.10 -11.80 -22.22
N PRO A 57 -36.14 -11.30 -22.96
CA PRO A 57 -34.97 -10.66 -22.35
C PRO A 57 -35.29 -9.50 -21.42
N LEU A 58 -36.30 -8.68 -21.73
CA LEU A 58 -36.70 -7.58 -20.85
C LEU A 58 -37.27 -8.08 -19.52
N GLU A 59 -38.20 -9.05 -19.58
CA GLU A 59 -38.83 -9.61 -18.37
C GLU A 59 -37.79 -10.31 -17.50
N GLU A 60 -36.83 -11.06 -18.07
CA GLU A 60 -35.79 -11.73 -17.33
C GLU A 60 -34.82 -10.70 -16.69
N ASN A 61 -34.44 -9.63 -17.38
CA ASN A 61 -33.61 -8.58 -16.81
C ASN A 61 -34.30 -7.83 -15.66
N LEU A 62 -35.59 -7.52 -15.80
CA LEU A 62 -36.37 -6.87 -14.74
C LEU A 62 -36.52 -7.79 -13.53
N LYS A 63 -36.86 -9.08 -13.75
CA LYS A 63 -36.90 -10.07 -12.68
C LYS A 63 -35.54 -10.20 -11.97
N ARG A 64 -34.45 -10.26 -12.73
CA ARG A 64 -33.11 -10.33 -12.16
C ARG A 64 -32.75 -9.08 -11.36
N PHE A 65 -33.14 -7.91 -11.83
CA PHE A 65 -32.98 -6.65 -11.10
C PHE A 65 -33.76 -6.67 -9.76
N GLU A 66 -35.00 -7.19 -9.75
CA GLU A 66 -35.77 -7.37 -8.52
C GLU A 66 -35.15 -8.39 -7.57
N GLU A 67 -34.64 -9.53 -8.09
CA GLU A 67 -33.93 -10.54 -7.29
C GLU A 67 -32.69 -9.96 -6.62
N LEU A 68 -32.01 -9.02 -7.28
CA LEU A 68 -30.83 -8.31 -6.77
C LEU A 68 -31.18 -7.03 -5.99
N SER A 69 -32.42 -6.91 -5.48
CA SER A 69 -32.88 -5.70 -4.78
C SER A 69 -32.02 -5.29 -3.60
N ALA A 70 -31.44 -6.23 -2.86
CA ALA A 70 -30.48 -5.95 -1.78
C ALA A 70 -29.20 -5.26 -2.28
N HIS A 71 -28.76 -5.53 -3.51
CA HIS A 71 -27.57 -4.92 -4.12
C HIS A 71 -27.81 -3.48 -4.59
N MET A 72 -29.07 -3.04 -4.72
CA MET A 72 -29.40 -1.68 -5.13
C MET A 72 -28.88 -0.62 -4.15
N TYR A 73 -28.57 -1.00 -2.91
CA TYR A 73 -28.05 -0.11 -1.87
C TYR A 73 -26.53 -0.11 -1.79
N ILE A 74 -25.83 -0.95 -2.58
CA ILE A 74 -24.37 -1.07 -2.56
C ILE A 74 -23.78 -0.09 -3.56
N PRO A 75 -22.91 0.86 -3.12
CA PRO A 75 -22.32 1.86 -4.04
C PRO A 75 -21.32 1.29 -5.04
N TYR A 76 -20.71 0.15 -4.75
CA TYR A 76 -19.70 -0.51 -5.59
C TYR A 76 -20.11 -1.94 -5.88
N LEU A 77 -20.49 -2.21 -7.11
CA LEU A 77 -20.98 -3.51 -7.56
C LEU A 77 -20.02 -4.16 -8.55
N TYR A 78 -19.98 -5.48 -8.51
CA TYR A 78 -19.12 -6.29 -9.37
C TYR A 78 -19.94 -7.39 -10.02
N PHE A 79 -20.13 -7.32 -11.34
CA PHE A 79 -20.88 -8.30 -12.10
C PHE A 79 -19.98 -9.15 -12.98
N TYR A 80 -20.27 -10.43 -13.02
CA TYR A 80 -19.70 -11.36 -13.99
C TYR A 80 -20.72 -11.63 -15.08
N GLY A 81 -20.42 -11.17 -16.29
CA GLY A 81 -21.27 -11.19 -17.47
C GLY A 81 -21.97 -9.86 -17.75
N ALA A 82 -21.83 -9.37 -18.98
CA ALA A 82 -22.50 -8.15 -19.45
C ALA A 82 -23.95 -8.41 -19.87
N GLY A 83 -24.30 -9.65 -20.19
CA GLY A 83 -25.59 -10.01 -20.75
C GLY A 83 -25.85 -9.26 -22.05
N ASN A 84 -27.07 -8.75 -22.20
CA ASN A 84 -27.39 -7.82 -23.29
C ASN A 84 -27.23 -6.33 -22.89
N GLY A 85 -26.60 -6.04 -21.74
CA GLY A 85 -26.37 -4.69 -21.25
C GLY A 85 -27.58 -4.05 -20.54
N MET A 86 -28.77 -4.65 -20.55
CA MET A 86 -29.96 -4.06 -19.94
C MET A 86 -29.88 -4.05 -18.41
N LEU A 87 -29.42 -5.14 -17.80
CA LEU A 87 -29.22 -5.19 -16.35
C LEU A 87 -28.22 -4.14 -15.89
N MET A 88 -27.12 -3.96 -16.65
CA MET A 88 -26.15 -2.89 -16.40
C MET A 88 -26.82 -1.52 -16.43
N ARG A 89 -27.66 -1.26 -17.43
CA ARG A 89 -28.37 0.02 -17.59
C ARG A 89 -29.32 0.29 -16.42
N LEU A 90 -30.03 -0.74 -15.93
CA LEU A 90 -30.92 -0.62 -14.77
C LEU A 90 -30.15 -0.21 -13.50
N PHE A 91 -29.02 -0.88 -13.22
CA PHE A 91 -28.19 -0.52 -12.06
C PHE A 91 -27.52 0.85 -12.21
N LEU A 92 -27.02 1.19 -13.40
CA LEU A 92 -26.43 2.51 -13.67
C LEU A 92 -27.43 3.67 -13.56
N GLY A 93 -28.74 3.38 -13.60
CA GLY A 93 -29.81 4.33 -13.32
C GLY A 93 -29.99 4.68 -11.84
N LEU A 94 -29.34 3.95 -10.92
CA LEU A 94 -29.44 4.20 -9.48
C LEU A 94 -28.48 5.34 -9.08
N GLU A 95 -28.99 6.36 -8.39
CA GLU A 95 -28.20 7.52 -7.97
C GLU A 95 -27.10 7.17 -6.98
N GLN A 96 -27.36 6.23 -6.07
CA GLN A 96 -26.41 5.80 -5.05
C GLN A 96 -25.26 4.95 -5.60
N LEU A 97 -25.39 4.38 -6.81
CA LEU A 97 -24.34 3.58 -7.41
C LEU A 97 -23.18 4.49 -7.88
N LYS A 98 -22.05 4.35 -7.22
CA LYS A 98 -20.81 5.07 -7.57
C LYS A 98 -20.06 4.38 -8.71
N ARG A 99 -19.99 3.04 -8.68
CA ARG A 99 -19.28 2.26 -9.69
C ARG A 99 -19.86 0.87 -9.90
N LEU A 100 -20.00 0.49 -11.16
CA LEU A 100 -20.28 -0.87 -11.61
C LEU A 100 -19.06 -1.39 -12.37
N VAL A 101 -18.45 -2.48 -11.88
CA VAL A 101 -17.42 -3.22 -12.59
C VAL A 101 -18.05 -4.45 -13.23
N VAL A 102 -17.92 -4.60 -14.52
CA VAL A 102 -18.47 -5.74 -15.27
C VAL A 102 -17.35 -6.50 -15.94
N ILE A 103 -17.25 -7.80 -15.64
CA ILE A 103 -16.27 -8.70 -16.23
C ILE A 103 -17.00 -9.61 -17.24
N GLU A 104 -16.64 -9.53 -18.49
CA GLU A 104 -17.26 -10.32 -19.55
C GLU A 104 -16.27 -11.35 -20.11
N PRO A 105 -16.59 -12.66 -20.07
CA PRO A 105 -15.72 -13.69 -20.63
C PRO A 105 -15.66 -13.71 -22.15
N GLU A 106 -16.67 -13.16 -22.85
CA GLU A 106 -16.76 -13.22 -24.30
C GLU A 106 -16.60 -11.84 -24.94
N LEU A 107 -15.48 -11.63 -25.63
CA LEU A 107 -15.18 -10.35 -26.27
C LEU A 107 -16.26 -9.93 -27.29
N GLU A 108 -16.88 -10.88 -28.00
CA GLU A 108 -17.96 -10.61 -28.92
C GLU A 108 -19.22 -10.08 -28.23
N ILE A 109 -19.51 -10.50 -27.00
CA ILE A 109 -20.65 -9.94 -26.23
C ILE A 109 -20.37 -8.48 -25.89
N ILE A 110 -19.13 -8.13 -25.49
CA ILE A 110 -18.74 -6.73 -25.30
C ILE A 110 -18.94 -5.95 -26.61
N PHE A 111 -18.46 -6.48 -27.71
CA PHE A 111 -18.62 -5.85 -29.03
C PHE A 111 -20.10 -5.60 -29.38
N ILE A 112 -20.96 -6.60 -29.19
CA ILE A 112 -22.41 -6.51 -29.46
C ILE A 112 -23.06 -5.43 -28.57
N VAL A 113 -22.82 -5.49 -27.27
CA VAL A 113 -23.41 -4.55 -26.30
C VAL A 113 -23.00 -3.12 -26.60
N LEU A 114 -21.74 -2.86 -26.92
CA LEU A 114 -21.24 -1.51 -27.24
C LEU A 114 -21.69 -1.00 -28.60
N ASN A 115 -22.13 -1.88 -29.51
CA ASN A 115 -22.78 -1.48 -30.76
C ASN A 115 -24.24 -1.05 -30.56
N LEU A 116 -24.93 -1.63 -29.57
CA LEU A 116 -26.35 -1.46 -29.36
C LEU A 116 -26.69 -0.42 -28.28
N LEU A 117 -25.87 -0.26 -27.27
CA LEU A 117 -26.10 0.62 -26.13
C LEU A 117 -24.95 1.63 -25.96
N ASP A 118 -25.30 2.88 -25.72
CA ASP A 118 -24.34 3.96 -25.46
C ASP A 118 -24.01 3.99 -23.95
N PHE A 119 -22.79 3.59 -23.61
CA PHE A 119 -22.23 3.65 -22.24
C PHE A 119 -21.07 4.65 -22.13
N SER A 120 -20.90 5.52 -23.13
CA SER A 120 -19.76 6.42 -23.22
C SER A 120 -19.65 7.37 -22.02
N GLU A 121 -20.75 7.90 -21.52
CA GLU A 121 -20.76 8.80 -20.35
C GLU A 121 -20.38 8.06 -19.07
N GLU A 122 -20.94 6.87 -18.83
CA GLU A 122 -20.66 6.09 -17.63
C GLU A 122 -19.22 5.56 -17.63
N MET A 123 -18.67 5.18 -18.77
CA MET A 123 -17.26 4.80 -18.89
C MET A 123 -16.33 6.02 -18.74
N GLN A 124 -16.70 7.18 -19.30
CA GLN A 124 -15.90 8.40 -19.18
C GLN A 124 -15.80 8.87 -17.73
N SER A 125 -16.88 8.76 -16.97
CA SER A 125 -16.96 9.14 -15.55
C SER A 125 -16.48 8.07 -14.57
N ASP A 126 -15.96 6.94 -15.06
CA ASP A 126 -15.57 5.75 -14.27
C ASP A 126 -16.72 5.15 -13.43
N ARG A 127 -17.98 5.47 -13.74
CA ARG A 127 -19.15 4.80 -13.16
C ARG A 127 -19.34 3.39 -13.70
N LEU A 128 -18.91 3.14 -14.94
CA LEU A 128 -18.83 1.81 -15.53
C LEU A 128 -17.38 1.49 -15.87
N ILE A 129 -16.87 0.37 -15.33
CA ILE A 129 -15.63 -0.25 -15.75
C ILE A 129 -15.98 -1.59 -16.41
N LEU A 130 -15.69 -1.72 -17.68
CA LEU A 130 -15.93 -2.93 -18.46
C LEU A 130 -14.60 -3.62 -18.74
N LEU A 131 -14.48 -4.89 -18.33
CA LEU A 131 -13.26 -5.68 -18.45
C LEU A 131 -13.54 -6.97 -19.23
N HIS A 132 -12.58 -7.38 -20.07
CA HIS A 132 -12.56 -8.72 -20.64
C HIS A 132 -11.87 -9.68 -19.67
N SER A 133 -12.48 -10.83 -19.37
CA SER A 133 -11.98 -11.75 -18.33
C SER A 133 -10.55 -12.22 -18.61
N GLY A 134 -10.20 -12.43 -19.88
CA GLY A 134 -8.85 -12.83 -20.29
C GLY A 134 -7.73 -11.83 -19.94
N ALA A 135 -8.08 -10.58 -19.66
CA ALA A 135 -7.14 -9.55 -19.19
C ALA A 135 -7.11 -9.45 -17.64
N CYS A 136 -8.09 -10.05 -16.94
CA CYS A 136 -8.25 -9.94 -15.50
C CYS A 136 -7.19 -10.75 -14.75
N ASN A 137 -6.11 -10.08 -14.39
CA ASN A 137 -5.08 -10.61 -13.51
C ASN A 137 -5.07 -9.85 -12.18
N TYR A 138 -4.33 -10.38 -11.19
CA TYR A 138 -4.24 -9.75 -9.87
C TYR A 138 -3.81 -8.26 -9.90
N PRO A 139 -2.76 -7.83 -10.65
CA PRO A 139 -2.38 -6.41 -10.72
C PRO A 139 -3.48 -5.49 -11.23
N LEU A 140 -4.20 -5.88 -12.28
CA LEU A 140 -5.33 -5.11 -12.82
C LEU A 140 -6.44 -4.96 -11.78
N ILE A 141 -6.84 -6.06 -11.15
CA ILE A 141 -7.91 -6.05 -10.14
C ILE A 141 -7.48 -5.24 -8.91
N ALA A 142 -6.24 -5.37 -8.45
CA ALA A 142 -5.73 -4.57 -7.34
C ALA A 142 -5.74 -3.07 -7.65
N SER A 143 -5.51 -2.67 -8.90
CA SER A 143 -5.54 -1.27 -9.32
C SER A 143 -6.93 -0.63 -9.13
N LEU A 144 -8.02 -1.38 -9.22
CA LEU A 144 -9.38 -0.87 -9.02
C LEU A 144 -9.58 -0.30 -7.61
N PHE A 145 -8.92 -0.89 -6.60
CA PHE A 145 -8.97 -0.43 -5.21
C PHE A 145 -7.96 0.68 -4.89
N LEU A 146 -6.95 0.86 -5.74
CA LEU A 146 -5.99 1.97 -5.65
C LEU A 146 -6.53 3.25 -6.30
N MET A 147 -7.29 3.11 -7.39
CA MET A 147 -7.88 4.25 -8.12
C MET A 147 -8.97 4.95 -7.31
N ASP A 148 -9.65 4.24 -6.42
CA ASP A 148 -10.73 4.77 -5.61
C ASP A 148 -10.56 4.39 -4.14
N LYS A 149 -10.22 5.39 -3.33
CA LYS A 149 -10.01 5.19 -1.88
C LYS A 149 -11.28 4.73 -1.15
N HIS A 150 -12.46 5.08 -1.68
CA HIS A 150 -13.73 4.73 -1.05
C HIS A 150 -14.16 3.29 -1.36
N ALA A 151 -13.76 2.71 -2.49
CA ALA A 151 -14.14 1.34 -2.87
C ALA A 151 -13.76 0.30 -1.80
N LYS A 152 -12.59 0.45 -1.17
CA LYS A 152 -12.11 -0.46 -0.12
C LYS A 152 -12.90 -0.41 1.19
N VAL A 153 -13.62 0.69 1.47
CA VAL A 153 -14.51 0.81 2.64
C VAL A 153 -15.64 -0.21 2.56
N TYR A 154 -16.03 -0.60 1.35
CA TYR A 154 -17.06 -1.61 1.10
C TYR A 154 -16.52 -3.04 0.98
N ALA A 155 -15.26 -3.28 1.37
CA ALA A 155 -14.62 -4.60 1.29
C ALA A 155 -15.39 -5.71 2.03
N LYS A 156 -16.01 -5.39 3.18
CA LYS A 156 -16.81 -6.35 3.96
C LYS A 156 -18.16 -6.73 3.32
N VAL A 157 -18.55 -6.02 2.28
CA VAL A 157 -19.81 -6.24 1.55
C VAL A 157 -19.56 -6.54 0.07
N TYR A 158 -18.32 -6.85 -0.26
CA TYR A 158 -17.95 -7.27 -1.61
C TYR A 158 -18.62 -8.60 -1.97
N GLU A 159 -19.16 -8.64 -3.17
CA GLU A 159 -19.65 -9.85 -3.82
C GLU A 159 -19.45 -9.72 -5.33
N LEU A 160 -18.91 -10.78 -5.96
CA LEU A 160 -18.91 -10.91 -7.41
C LEU A 160 -20.19 -11.66 -7.81
N VAL A 161 -21.11 -10.96 -8.46
CA VAL A 161 -22.44 -11.48 -8.78
C VAL A 161 -22.49 -11.98 -10.21
N ILE A 162 -22.89 -13.23 -10.43
CA ILE A 162 -23.23 -13.74 -11.77
C ILE A 162 -24.48 -13.01 -12.25
N SER A 163 -24.38 -12.27 -13.36
CA SER A 163 -25.48 -11.44 -13.88
C SER A 163 -26.69 -12.28 -14.33
N HIS A 164 -26.43 -13.37 -15.05
CA HIS A 164 -27.47 -14.25 -15.60
C HIS A 164 -27.01 -15.70 -15.61
N SER A 165 -27.96 -16.65 -15.60
CA SER A 165 -27.67 -18.10 -15.57
C SER A 165 -26.82 -18.59 -16.73
N TYR A 166 -26.85 -17.93 -17.88
CA TYR A 166 -25.96 -18.25 -19.01
C TYR A 166 -24.48 -18.32 -18.61
N TYR A 167 -24.04 -17.47 -17.67
CA TYR A 167 -22.64 -17.39 -17.25
C TYR A 167 -22.21 -18.47 -16.25
N GLU A 168 -23.13 -19.32 -15.77
CA GLU A 168 -22.78 -20.45 -14.88
C GLU A 168 -21.83 -21.46 -15.55
N GLN A 169 -21.84 -21.55 -16.88
CA GLN A 169 -20.89 -22.37 -17.63
C GLN A 169 -19.43 -21.94 -17.49
N TYR A 170 -19.16 -20.69 -17.09
CA TYR A 170 -17.82 -20.13 -16.91
C TYR A 170 -17.35 -20.18 -15.45
N VAL A 171 -17.87 -21.11 -14.63
CA VAL A 171 -17.61 -21.18 -13.18
C VAL A 171 -16.12 -21.24 -12.81
N GLN A 172 -15.27 -21.85 -13.65
CA GLN A 172 -13.83 -21.92 -13.41
C GLN A 172 -13.17 -20.54 -13.54
N ASP A 173 -13.48 -19.81 -14.59
CA ASP A 173 -13.00 -18.43 -14.82
C ASP A 173 -13.53 -17.47 -13.74
N PHE A 174 -14.82 -17.55 -13.45
CA PHE A 174 -15.44 -16.82 -12.33
C PHE A 174 -14.72 -17.04 -11.00
N THR A 175 -14.40 -18.31 -10.68
CA THR A 175 -13.73 -18.66 -9.42
C THR A 175 -12.34 -18.07 -9.35
N LEU A 176 -11.56 -18.16 -10.43
CA LEU A 176 -10.21 -17.59 -10.52
C LEU A 176 -10.23 -16.07 -10.33
N ILE A 177 -11.13 -15.39 -11.04
CA ILE A 177 -11.28 -13.93 -10.95
C ILE A 177 -11.71 -13.53 -9.53
N ASN A 178 -12.67 -14.23 -8.94
CA ASN A 178 -13.10 -13.96 -7.57
C ASN A 178 -11.95 -14.12 -6.56
N GLN A 179 -11.07 -15.12 -6.73
CA GLN A 179 -9.87 -15.26 -5.90
C GLN A 179 -8.93 -14.06 -6.04
N HIS A 180 -8.77 -13.49 -7.24
CA HIS A 180 -7.99 -12.28 -7.43
C HIS A 180 -8.61 -11.06 -6.72
N PHE A 181 -9.94 -10.91 -6.77
CA PHE A 181 -10.66 -9.86 -6.04
C PHE A 181 -10.49 -9.99 -4.53
N VAL A 182 -10.73 -11.18 -3.97
CA VAL A 182 -10.59 -11.43 -2.54
C VAL A 182 -9.17 -11.10 -2.07
N LYS A 183 -8.16 -11.59 -2.79
CA LYS A 183 -6.76 -11.28 -2.48
C LYS A 183 -6.43 -9.78 -2.59
N ALA A 184 -6.97 -9.10 -3.60
CA ALA A 184 -6.76 -7.66 -3.78
C ALA A 184 -7.40 -6.84 -2.65
N LEU A 185 -8.60 -7.21 -2.22
CA LEU A 185 -9.29 -6.60 -1.08
C LEU A 185 -8.57 -6.85 0.24
N GLU A 186 -8.15 -8.10 0.51
CA GLU A 186 -7.34 -8.42 1.69
C GLU A 186 -6.09 -7.53 1.76
N ASN A 187 -5.35 -7.43 0.66
CA ASN A 187 -4.16 -6.58 0.60
C ASN A 187 -4.49 -5.08 0.70
N ALA A 188 -5.60 -4.62 0.13
CA ALA A 188 -6.06 -3.25 0.24
C ALA A 188 -6.44 -2.89 1.69
N VAL A 189 -7.07 -3.82 2.42
CA VAL A 189 -7.43 -3.63 3.84
C VAL A 189 -6.19 -3.68 4.74
N ILE A 190 -5.30 -4.68 4.55
CA ILE A 190 -4.05 -4.80 5.30
C ILE A 190 -3.13 -3.59 5.04
N GLY A 191 -3.15 -3.05 3.82
CA GLY A 191 -2.37 -1.89 3.42
C GLY A 191 -2.88 -0.55 3.97
N VAL A 192 -4.01 -0.52 4.71
CA VAL A 192 -4.50 0.69 5.36
C VAL A 192 -3.73 0.94 6.66
N GLY A 193 -2.64 1.65 6.50
CA GLY A 193 -1.89 2.24 7.60
C GLY A 193 -1.06 1.28 8.43
N ASN A 194 -0.20 1.90 9.23
CA ASN A 194 0.50 1.23 10.30
C ASN A 194 -0.42 1.07 11.51
N ASP A 195 -0.04 0.22 12.45
CA ASP A 195 -0.61 0.23 13.79
C ASP A 195 -0.53 1.65 14.38
N ALA A 196 -1.62 2.10 14.99
CA ALA A 196 -1.70 3.46 15.55
C ALA A 196 -0.61 3.72 16.60
N LYS A 197 -0.26 2.72 17.41
CA LYS A 197 0.81 2.80 18.40
C LYS A 197 2.17 3.00 17.73
N ASP A 198 2.43 2.26 16.65
CA ASP A 198 3.65 2.41 15.86
C ASP A 198 3.75 3.80 15.22
N ALA A 199 2.63 4.35 14.76
CA ALA A 199 2.59 5.70 14.20
C ALA A 199 2.90 6.76 15.27
N ILE A 200 2.29 6.68 16.44
CA ILE A 200 2.53 7.58 17.57
C ILE A 200 4.01 7.53 18.02
N ILE A 201 4.59 6.33 18.13
CA ILE A 201 6.03 6.16 18.41
C ILE A 201 6.87 6.80 17.32
N GLY A 202 6.50 6.62 16.05
CA GLY A 202 7.18 7.22 14.90
C GLY A 202 7.15 8.74 14.91
N ILE A 203 6.00 9.36 15.21
CA ILE A 203 5.83 10.81 15.36
C ILE A 203 6.75 11.32 16.49
N LYS A 204 6.70 10.68 17.66
CA LYS A 204 7.55 11.03 18.80
C LYS A 204 9.03 11.03 18.43
N HIS A 205 9.51 9.92 17.89
CA HIS A 205 10.93 9.79 17.56
C HIS A 205 11.35 10.75 16.45
N HIS A 206 10.51 10.95 15.43
CA HIS A 206 10.79 11.91 14.38
C HIS A 206 11.02 13.31 14.94
N VAL A 207 10.08 13.82 15.75
CA VAL A 207 10.19 15.15 16.34
C VAL A 207 11.39 15.24 17.29
N GLN A 208 11.63 14.24 18.14
CA GLN A 208 12.80 14.19 19.02
C GLN A 208 14.14 14.17 18.27
N ASN A 209 14.17 13.58 17.08
CA ASN A 209 15.40 13.53 16.27
C ASN A 209 15.62 14.78 15.40
N LEU A 210 14.62 15.62 15.15
CA LEU A 210 14.74 16.79 14.27
C LEU A 210 15.95 17.70 14.59
N PRO A 211 16.27 18.02 15.87
CA PRO A 211 17.44 18.84 16.20
C PRO A 211 18.77 18.22 15.71
N PHE A 212 18.82 16.90 15.56
CA PHE A 212 20.00 16.18 15.06
C PHE A 212 19.91 16.01 13.54
N VAL A 213 18.72 15.70 13.00
CA VAL A 213 18.49 15.58 11.56
C VAL A 213 19.04 16.79 10.82
N VAL A 214 18.65 18.00 11.24
CA VAL A 214 19.03 19.25 10.56
C VAL A 214 20.53 19.60 10.65
N GLN A 215 21.31 18.85 11.44
CA GLN A 215 22.75 19.03 11.57
C GLN A 215 23.56 17.98 10.79
N THR A 216 22.91 16.96 10.23
CA THR A 216 23.57 15.87 9.50
C THR A 216 23.54 16.11 7.99
N PRO A 217 24.44 15.44 7.23
CA PRO A 217 24.39 15.48 5.77
C PRO A 217 23.02 15.06 5.23
N THR A 218 22.54 15.73 4.19
CA THR A 218 21.25 15.43 3.54
C THR A 218 21.31 14.20 2.65
N LEU A 219 20.17 13.62 2.28
CA LEU A 219 20.10 12.54 1.29
C LEU A 219 20.62 12.99 -0.07
N ILE A 220 20.40 14.26 -0.45
CA ILE A 220 20.92 14.81 -1.70
C ILE A 220 22.46 14.73 -1.71
N ASN A 221 23.13 15.07 -0.60
CA ASN A 221 24.58 14.95 -0.49
C ASN A 221 25.03 13.48 -0.62
N LEU A 222 24.35 12.55 0.04
CA LEU A 222 24.68 11.13 -0.04
C LEU A 222 24.51 10.59 -1.47
N VAL A 223 23.39 10.90 -2.13
CA VAL A 223 23.12 10.49 -3.51
C VAL A 223 24.19 11.05 -4.46
N GLN A 224 24.61 12.32 -4.28
CA GLN A 224 25.66 12.93 -5.10
C GLN A 224 27.02 12.25 -4.87
N ALA A 225 27.39 11.94 -3.63
CA ALA A 225 28.62 11.22 -3.31
C ALA A 225 28.62 9.81 -3.93
N LEU A 226 27.48 9.11 -3.86
CA LEU A 226 27.32 7.80 -4.48
C LEU A 226 27.40 7.88 -6.02
N LYS A 227 26.78 8.86 -6.65
CA LYS A 227 26.88 9.07 -8.11
C LYS A 227 28.32 9.33 -8.55
N THR A 228 29.08 10.11 -7.79
CA THR A 228 30.49 10.35 -8.05
C THR A 228 31.29 9.05 -7.95
N ARG A 229 31.02 8.21 -6.94
CA ARG A 229 31.67 6.91 -6.76
C ARG A 229 31.30 5.93 -7.89
N ASN A 230 30.05 5.93 -8.32
CA ASN A 230 29.53 5.02 -9.36
C ASN A 230 30.20 5.21 -10.73
N ALA A 231 30.81 6.36 -10.99
CA ALA A 231 31.61 6.58 -12.20
C ALA A 231 32.72 5.52 -12.35
N ARG A 232 33.17 4.95 -11.22
CA ARG A 232 34.24 3.93 -11.21
C ARG A 232 33.75 2.60 -10.59
N TYR A 233 33.02 2.65 -9.47
CA TYR A 233 32.58 1.48 -8.71
C TYR A 233 31.06 1.35 -8.84
N ASN A 234 30.59 0.91 -10.01
CA ASN A 234 29.18 0.97 -10.45
C ASN A 234 28.28 -0.13 -9.87
N THR A 235 28.79 -0.93 -8.93
CA THR A 235 28.05 -2.02 -8.30
C THR A 235 27.84 -1.75 -6.82
N ALA A 236 26.58 -1.88 -6.37
CA ALA A 236 26.19 -1.98 -4.97
C ALA A 236 25.98 -3.45 -4.59
N ILE A 237 26.47 -3.87 -3.42
CA ILE A 237 26.18 -5.18 -2.83
C ILE A 237 25.37 -4.94 -1.56
N ILE A 238 24.12 -5.43 -1.56
CA ILE A 238 23.24 -5.38 -0.37
C ILE A 238 23.47 -6.66 0.43
N VAL A 239 23.89 -6.47 1.68
CA VAL A 239 24.25 -7.55 2.61
C VAL A 239 23.17 -7.64 3.69
N SER A 240 22.41 -8.73 3.65
CA SER A 240 21.36 -9.07 4.64
C SER A 240 21.80 -10.23 5.52
N THR A 241 20.98 -10.63 6.50
CA THR A 241 21.36 -11.57 7.56
C THR A 241 20.86 -13.00 7.36
N GLY A 242 20.35 -13.35 6.19
CA GLY A 242 19.88 -14.69 5.93
C GLY A 242 20.99 -15.76 6.07
N PRO A 243 20.63 -17.03 6.34
CA PRO A 243 21.58 -18.11 6.59
C PRO A 243 22.63 -18.31 5.48
N SER A 244 22.28 -17.99 4.22
CA SER A 244 23.21 -18.10 3.07
C SER A 244 24.42 -17.18 3.19
N LEU A 245 24.36 -16.10 3.98
CA LEU A 245 25.47 -15.17 4.15
C LEU A 245 26.76 -15.87 4.63
N ASN A 246 26.66 -16.88 5.48
CA ASN A 246 27.81 -17.57 6.06
C ASN A 246 28.79 -18.06 5.00
N LYS A 247 28.30 -18.65 3.90
CA LYS A 247 29.14 -19.17 2.82
C LYS A 247 29.72 -18.08 1.93
N GLN A 248 29.15 -16.87 1.95
CA GLN A 248 29.51 -15.78 1.06
C GLN A 248 30.54 -14.81 1.68
N LEU A 249 30.70 -14.81 3.02
CA LEU A 249 31.61 -13.92 3.73
C LEU A 249 33.07 -13.91 3.24
N PRO A 250 33.70 -15.08 2.93
CA PRO A 250 35.08 -15.07 2.40
C PRO A 250 35.19 -14.35 1.05
N LEU A 251 34.23 -14.59 0.15
CA LEU A 251 34.18 -13.94 -1.16
C LEU A 251 33.84 -12.45 -1.04
N LEU A 252 32.94 -12.10 -0.08
CA LEU A 252 32.61 -10.71 0.20
C LEU A 252 33.82 -9.93 0.66
N LYS A 253 34.68 -10.54 1.52
CA LYS A 253 35.93 -9.92 1.97
C LYS A 253 36.86 -9.59 0.80
N GLU A 254 36.93 -10.47 -0.20
CA GLU A 254 37.76 -10.27 -1.40
C GLU A 254 37.24 -9.10 -2.26
N ILE A 255 35.92 -8.99 -2.46
CA ILE A 255 35.31 -8.00 -3.36
C ILE A 255 35.00 -6.66 -2.68
N ALA A 256 34.96 -6.61 -1.35
CA ALA A 256 34.64 -5.43 -0.57
C ALA A 256 35.41 -4.15 -0.99
N PRO A 257 36.70 -4.20 -1.34
CA PRO A 257 37.42 -3.00 -1.79
C PRO A 257 36.96 -2.44 -3.15
N TYR A 258 36.19 -3.21 -3.93
CA TYR A 258 35.89 -2.93 -5.33
C TYR A 258 34.43 -2.70 -5.64
N ALA A 259 33.53 -2.81 -4.65
CA ALA A 259 32.09 -2.54 -4.77
C ALA A 259 31.64 -1.68 -3.59
N THR A 260 30.50 -1.00 -3.72
CA THR A 260 29.91 -0.26 -2.60
C THR A 260 29.07 -1.21 -1.76
N LEU A 261 29.44 -1.41 -0.48
CA LEU A 261 28.75 -2.32 0.41
C LEU A 261 27.62 -1.60 1.18
N PHE A 262 26.40 -2.03 0.96
CA PHE A 262 25.19 -1.62 1.64
C PHE A 262 24.80 -2.70 2.64
N CYS A 263 25.00 -2.44 3.91
CA CYS A 263 24.79 -3.39 5.00
C CYS A 263 23.51 -3.03 5.75
N ILE A 264 22.66 -4.00 6.06
CA ILE A 264 21.59 -3.74 7.05
C ILE A 264 22.18 -3.77 8.46
N ASP A 265 21.53 -3.11 9.41
CA ASP A 265 21.99 -2.99 10.79
C ASP A 265 22.33 -4.33 11.44
N ALA A 266 21.46 -5.33 11.31
CA ALA A 266 21.67 -6.66 11.87
C ALA A 266 22.89 -7.41 11.25
N SER A 267 23.34 -7.05 10.04
CA SER A 267 24.53 -7.63 9.41
C SER A 267 25.82 -6.93 9.83
N PHE A 268 25.75 -5.72 10.38
CA PHE A 268 26.93 -4.93 10.74
C PHE A 268 27.87 -5.65 11.75
N PRO A 269 27.37 -6.23 12.86
CA PRO A 269 28.21 -7.03 13.77
C PRO A 269 28.86 -8.23 13.09
N ILE A 270 28.13 -8.92 12.21
CA ILE A 270 28.61 -10.09 11.48
C ILE A 270 29.78 -9.70 10.57
N LEU A 271 29.62 -8.63 9.80
CA LEU A 271 30.67 -8.14 8.91
C LEU A 271 31.93 -7.73 9.69
N HIS A 272 31.74 -7.02 10.81
CA HIS A 272 32.84 -6.63 11.69
C HIS A 272 33.63 -7.85 12.20
N ALA A 273 32.95 -8.88 12.69
CA ALA A 273 33.55 -10.12 13.18
C ALA A 273 34.42 -10.83 12.11
N HIS A 274 34.11 -10.62 10.82
CA HIS A 274 34.88 -11.18 9.69
C HIS A 274 35.89 -10.19 9.10
N GLY A 275 36.10 -9.02 9.70
CA GLY A 275 37.00 -7.99 9.25
C GLY A 275 36.60 -7.36 7.92
N ILE A 276 35.27 -7.27 7.68
CA ILE A 276 34.71 -6.63 6.50
C ILE A 276 34.08 -5.31 6.92
N LYS A 277 34.48 -4.21 6.29
CA LYS A 277 33.99 -2.88 6.56
C LYS A 277 32.94 -2.47 5.50
N PRO A 278 31.67 -2.22 5.88
CA PRO A 278 30.68 -1.68 4.97
C PRO A 278 30.94 -0.20 4.67
N ASP A 279 30.41 0.29 3.55
CA ASP A 279 30.38 1.73 3.24
C ASP A 279 29.18 2.41 3.91
N LEU A 280 28.03 1.75 3.86
CA LEU A 280 26.78 2.22 4.45
C LEU A 280 26.15 1.14 5.32
N VAL A 281 25.53 1.57 6.42
CA VAL A 281 24.69 0.73 7.27
C VAL A 281 23.31 1.36 7.37
N PHE A 282 22.26 0.57 7.13
CA PHE A 282 20.88 1.02 7.07
C PHE A 282 20.11 0.59 8.31
N SER A 283 19.37 1.52 8.92
CA SER A 283 18.43 1.25 9.99
C SER A 283 17.11 1.95 9.75
N LEU A 284 16.03 1.19 9.91
CA LEU A 284 14.65 1.60 9.62
C LEU A 284 13.78 1.62 10.88
N GLU A 285 14.08 0.76 11.84
CA GLU A 285 13.18 0.36 12.92
C GLU A 285 13.10 1.38 14.06
N ARG A 286 11.88 1.52 14.62
CA ARG A 286 11.57 2.40 15.76
C ARG A 286 11.94 1.80 17.11
N VAL A 287 12.21 0.49 17.15
CA VAL A 287 12.40 -0.24 18.41
C VAL A 287 13.76 0.00 19.02
N GLU A 288 13.81 0.15 20.33
CA GLU A 288 15.05 0.33 21.08
C GLU A 288 16.04 -0.83 20.87
N ALA A 289 15.52 -2.05 20.69
CA ALA A 289 16.32 -3.25 20.46
C ALA A 289 17.30 -3.12 19.29
N SER A 290 17.00 -2.33 18.26
CA SER A 290 17.90 -2.10 17.12
C SER A 290 19.20 -1.41 17.51
N ALA A 291 19.26 -0.69 18.63
CA ALA A 291 20.47 -0.07 19.15
C ALA A 291 21.55 -1.10 19.50
N LYS A 292 21.14 -2.33 19.86
CA LYS A 292 22.05 -3.40 20.26
C LYS A 292 23.04 -3.80 19.16
N PHE A 293 22.63 -3.71 17.90
CA PHE A 293 23.52 -3.98 16.76
C PHE A 293 24.75 -3.06 16.76
N TYR A 294 24.64 -1.85 17.32
CA TYR A 294 25.69 -0.85 17.39
C TYR A 294 26.41 -0.87 18.75
N GLN A 295 25.67 -1.14 19.85
CA GLN A 295 26.21 -1.19 21.19
C GLN A 295 27.14 -2.38 21.40
N ASP A 296 26.78 -3.54 20.85
CA ASP A 296 27.55 -4.80 20.95
C ASP A 296 28.68 -4.88 19.91
N THR A 297 28.81 -3.87 19.03
CA THR A 297 29.90 -3.77 18.05
C THR A 297 30.92 -2.72 18.51
N PRO A 298 32.25 -2.99 18.49
CA PRO A 298 33.25 -2.03 18.88
C PRO A 298 33.12 -0.70 18.14
N LYS A 299 33.27 0.41 18.86
CA LYS A 299 33.12 1.77 18.29
C LYS A 299 34.06 2.05 17.13
N GLU A 300 35.24 1.43 17.13
CA GLU A 300 36.25 1.53 16.07
C GLU A 300 35.71 0.98 14.72
N ALA A 301 34.78 0.03 14.75
CA ALA A 301 34.16 -0.48 13.55
C ALA A 301 33.31 0.57 12.80
N GLN A 302 32.88 1.62 13.51
CA GLN A 302 32.06 2.69 12.94
C GLN A 302 32.88 3.72 12.16
N GLU A 303 34.21 3.80 12.35
CA GLU A 303 35.06 4.80 11.72
C GLU A 303 35.03 4.70 10.18
N GLY A 304 34.67 5.82 9.53
CA GLY A 304 34.54 5.90 8.07
C GLY A 304 33.35 5.13 7.46
N VAL A 305 32.38 4.72 8.28
CA VAL A 305 31.10 4.15 7.86
C VAL A 305 30.05 5.26 7.87
N ILE A 306 29.16 5.25 6.87
CA ILE A 306 27.98 6.11 6.82
C ILE A 306 26.78 5.32 7.32
N PHE A 307 26.13 5.80 8.35
CA PHE A 307 24.92 5.24 8.92
C PHE A 307 23.71 5.96 8.32
N ALA A 308 23.12 5.38 7.28
CA ALA A 308 21.91 5.85 6.61
C ALA A 308 20.70 5.37 7.39
N ILE A 309 20.21 6.19 8.30
CA ILE A 309 19.13 5.84 9.22
C ILE A 309 17.89 6.71 8.97
N THR A 310 16.72 6.24 9.36
CA THR A 310 15.51 7.03 9.25
C THR A 310 15.32 7.95 10.46
N SER A 311 14.61 9.05 10.28
CA SER A 311 14.31 10.01 11.35
C SER A 311 13.45 9.44 12.48
N ILE A 312 12.85 8.26 12.28
CA ILE A 312 11.96 7.62 13.24
C ILE A 312 12.64 6.59 14.14
N VAL A 313 13.96 6.39 14.01
CA VAL A 313 14.70 5.46 14.88
C VAL A 313 14.70 5.90 16.32
N HIS A 314 14.77 4.95 17.24
CA HIS A 314 14.87 5.24 18.66
C HIS A 314 16.18 6.00 18.99
N GLN A 315 16.13 6.92 19.95
CA GLN A 315 17.28 7.76 20.32
C GLN A 315 18.51 6.95 20.78
N SER A 316 18.32 5.80 21.42
CA SER A 316 19.44 4.93 21.84
C SER A 316 20.25 4.41 20.66
N LEU A 317 19.62 4.16 19.49
CA LEU A 317 20.33 3.78 18.28
C LEU A 317 21.23 4.92 17.81
N ARG A 318 20.70 6.14 17.69
CA ARG A 318 21.48 7.32 17.33
C ARG A 318 22.66 7.55 18.29
N GLN A 319 22.42 7.44 19.59
CA GLN A 319 23.46 7.59 20.63
C GLN A 319 24.55 6.51 20.57
N ALA A 320 24.21 5.31 20.10
CA ALA A 320 25.17 4.21 19.94
C ALA A 320 26.15 4.46 18.76
N ILE A 321 25.80 5.32 17.82
CA ILE A 321 26.65 5.71 16.68
C ILE A 321 27.52 6.91 17.12
N SER A 322 28.78 6.69 17.50
CA SER A 322 29.65 7.72 18.08
C SER A 322 30.87 8.10 17.24
N LYS A 323 31.26 7.24 16.28
CA LYS A 323 32.46 7.44 15.44
C LYS A 323 32.20 7.41 13.93
N GLY A 324 30.97 7.08 13.53
CA GLY A 324 30.54 7.07 12.14
C GLY A 324 29.88 8.38 11.72
N THR A 325 29.62 8.52 10.43
CA THR A 325 28.84 9.65 9.89
C THR A 325 27.36 9.25 9.86
N ILE A 326 26.50 9.92 10.62
CA ILE A 326 25.06 9.72 10.53
C ILE A 326 24.52 10.53 9.36
N GLN A 327 23.68 9.91 8.55
CA GLN A 327 22.86 10.56 7.54
C GLN A 327 21.41 10.16 7.79
N PHE A 328 20.54 11.12 8.03
CA PHE A 328 19.11 10.87 8.19
C PHE A 328 18.38 10.97 6.85
N SER A 329 17.45 10.03 6.64
CA SER A 329 16.41 10.11 5.62
C SER A 329 15.04 10.13 6.26
N LEU A 330 14.06 10.73 5.60
CA LEU A 330 12.68 10.70 6.06
C LEU A 330 11.98 9.46 5.52
N ARG A 331 11.06 8.88 6.26
CA ARG A 331 10.10 7.93 5.67
C ARG A 331 8.94 8.71 5.07
N PRO A 332 8.29 8.22 4.00
CA PRO A 332 7.20 8.93 3.33
C PRO A 332 5.88 8.83 4.10
N PHE A 333 5.88 9.30 5.33
CA PHE A 333 4.69 9.45 6.15
C PHE A 333 4.17 10.89 6.11
N GLY A 334 2.87 11.08 6.37
CA GLY A 334 2.26 12.40 6.44
C GLY A 334 2.98 13.31 7.42
N TYR A 335 3.18 12.83 8.65
CA TYR A 335 3.84 13.59 9.72
C TYR A 335 5.31 13.95 9.42
N THR A 336 6.02 13.19 8.60
CA THR A 336 7.38 13.58 8.20
C THR A 336 7.37 14.61 7.09
N SER A 337 6.39 14.56 6.19
CA SER A 337 6.24 15.51 5.09
C SER A 337 5.79 16.90 5.58
N LEU A 338 5.14 16.97 6.74
CA LEU A 338 4.68 18.20 7.39
C LEU A 338 5.81 19.23 7.56
N PHE A 339 7.04 18.78 7.80
CA PHE A 339 8.20 19.63 8.10
C PHE A 339 8.91 20.20 6.87
N ASN A 340 8.54 19.81 5.66
CA ASN A 340 9.10 20.31 4.40
C ASN A 340 10.64 20.20 4.28
N LEU A 341 11.26 19.24 4.96
CA LEU A 341 12.70 18.99 4.92
C LEU A 341 13.10 18.18 3.67
N HIS A 342 12.75 18.69 2.48
CA HIS A 342 12.86 17.97 1.21
C HIS A 342 14.27 17.53 0.85
N ASP A 343 15.31 18.25 1.29
CA ASP A 343 16.71 17.91 1.02
C ASP A 343 17.13 16.60 1.71
N TYR A 344 16.44 16.23 2.80
CA TYR A 344 16.65 14.95 3.48
C TYR A 344 15.99 13.78 2.75
N GLY A 345 15.10 14.05 1.79
CA GLY A 345 14.47 13.06 0.92
C GLY A 345 13.72 11.98 1.65
N TYR A 346 13.08 11.12 0.89
CA TYR A 346 12.27 10.03 1.40
C TYR A 346 12.87 8.69 0.97
N LEU A 347 13.13 7.82 1.95
CA LEU A 347 13.52 6.42 1.76
C LEU A 347 12.72 5.53 2.72
N GLY A 348 12.70 4.23 2.44
CA GLY A 348 12.06 3.26 3.31
C GLY A 348 10.55 3.17 3.07
N ILE A 349 10.09 3.30 1.84
CA ILE A 349 8.73 2.94 1.41
C ILE A 349 8.51 1.45 1.66
N GLY A 350 9.52 0.63 1.31
CA GLY A 350 9.58 -0.79 1.64
C GLY A 350 9.65 -1.05 3.15
N MET A 351 9.31 -2.26 3.57
CA MET A 351 9.13 -2.59 4.99
C MET A 351 10.40 -3.09 5.69
N SER A 352 11.53 -3.23 4.98
CA SER A 352 12.79 -3.67 5.55
C SER A 352 13.95 -2.71 5.25
N ALA A 353 15.00 -2.76 6.08
CA ALA A 353 16.22 -1.99 5.84
C ALA A 353 16.89 -2.34 4.49
N ALA A 354 16.73 -3.57 4.02
CA ALA A 354 17.25 -3.99 2.73
C ALA A 354 16.42 -3.43 1.55
N ASN A 355 15.10 -3.27 1.69
CA ASN A 355 14.28 -2.54 0.71
C ASN A 355 14.74 -1.07 0.65
N MET A 356 14.96 -0.41 1.80
CA MET A 356 15.48 0.95 1.86
C MET A 356 16.85 1.09 1.18
N ALA A 357 17.74 0.09 1.36
CA ALA A 357 19.03 0.04 0.68
C ALA A 357 18.85 -0.05 -0.85
N TYR A 358 17.91 -0.87 -1.34
CA TYR A 358 17.61 -0.98 -2.76
C TYR A 358 17.05 0.33 -3.34
N GLU A 359 16.17 1.01 -2.63
CA GLU A 359 15.68 2.34 -3.03
C GLU A 359 16.85 3.32 -3.24
N LEU A 360 17.83 3.32 -2.32
CA LEU A 360 19.03 4.19 -2.47
C LEU A 360 19.89 3.77 -3.67
N VAL A 361 20.02 2.48 -3.96
CA VAL A 361 20.71 1.97 -5.18
C VAL A 361 20.08 2.59 -6.44
N VAL A 362 18.75 2.60 -6.50
CA VAL A 362 17.99 3.18 -7.63
C VAL A 362 18.19 4.71 -7.71
N HIS A 363 18.05 5.41 -6.59
CA HIS A 363 18.25 6.86 -6.54
C HIS A 363 19.68 7.28 -6.94
N ALA A 364 20.67 6.52 -6.53
CA ALA A 364 22.06 6.76 -6.85
C ALA A 364 22.47 6.28 -8.27
N ARG A 365 21.54 5.64 -9.02
CA ARG A 365 21.75 5.18 -10.40
C ARG A 365 22.93 4.21 -10.55
N PHE A 366 23.01 3.20 -9.69
CA PHE A 366 23.97 2.11 -9.88
C PHE A 366 23.69 1.33 -11.17
N LYS A 367 24.72 0.78 -11.80
CA LYS A 367 24.59 -0.10 -12.97
C LYS A 367 24.14 -1.51 -12.54
N ARG A 368 24.63 -1.96 -11.36
CA ARG A 368 24.37 -3.31 -10.83
C ARG A 368 24.06 -3.26 -9.35
N CYS A 369 23.10 -4.09 -8.94
CA CYS A 369 22.78 -4.41 -7.56
C CYS A 369 22.92 -5.91 -7.33
N VAL A 370 23.63 -6.33 -6.29
CA VAL A 370 23.81 -7.74 -5.93
C VAL A 370 23.26 -7.98 -4.53
N PHE A 371 22.35 -8.94 -4.39
CA PHE A 371 21.86 -9.40 -3.10
C PHE A 371 22.66 -10.59 -2.59
N ILE A 372 23.11 -10.54 -1.34
CA ILE A 372 23.67 -11.66 -0.58
C ILE A 372 23.03 -11.73 0.81
N GLY A 373 22.83 -12.93 1.33
CA GLY A 373 22.14 -13.12 2.61
C GLY A 373 20.68 -12.66 2.60
N GLN A 374 20.05 -12.46 1.45
CA GLN A 374 18.67 -12.03 1.30
C GLN A 374 17.74 -13.24 1.08
N ASP A 375 17.77 -14.19 2.00
CA ASP A 375 17.14 -15.50 1.83
C ASP A 375 15.62 -15.44 1.88
N LEU A 376 15.03 -14.59 2.73
CA LEU A 376 13.59 -14.45 2.95
C LEU A 376 12.88 -15.79 3.27
N SER A 377 13.62 -16.72 3.82
CA SER A 377 13.19 -18.09 4.15
C SER A 377 14.04 -18.66 5.26
N PHE A 378 13.56 -19.73 5.87
CA PHE A 378 14.38 -20.55 6.76
C PHE A 378 15.38 -21.40 5.96
N ALA A 379 16.54 -21.66 6.59
CA ALA A 379 17.43 -22.72 6.09
C ALA A 379 16.77 -24.11 6.27
N PRO A 380 17.21 -25.14 5.55
CA PRO A 380 16.73 -26.51 5.76
C PRO A 380 16.90 -27.04 7.19
N SER A 381 17.89 -26.52 7.91
CA SER A 381 18.17 -26.81 9.33
C SER A 381 17.35 -25.96 10.32
N GLY A 382 16.51 -25.03 9.82
CA GLY A 382 15.58 -24.23 10.61
C GLY A 382 16.12 -22.89 11.09
N GLU A 383 17.33 -22.49 10.71
CA GLU A 383 17.84 -21.16 11.02
C GLU A 383 17.13 -20.08 10.21
N SER A 384 16.86 -18.97 10.86
CA SER A 384 16.30 -17.75 10.27
C SER A 384 17.38 -16.75 9.85
N HIS A 385 18.55 -16.79 10.53
CA HIS A 385 19.63 -15.84 10.34
C HIS A 385 21.01 -16.54 10.25
N ALA A 386 21.98 -15.81 9.75
CA ALA A 386 23.37 -16.24 9.70
C ALA A 386 23.99 -16.40 11.10
N SER A 387 25.04 -17.19 11.21
CA SER A 387 25.82 -17.36 12.42
C SER A 387 26.44 -16.01 12.85
N GLY A 388 26.40 -15.70 14.14
CA GLY A 388 26.88 -14.43 14.68
C GLY A 388 25.85 -13.30 14.68
N ALA A 389 24.60 -13.56 14.29
CA ALA A 389 23.52 -12.63 14.50
C ALA A 389 23.32 -12.35 16.01
N ILE A 390 23.14 -11.09 16.39
CA ILE A 390 23.08 -10.64 17.80
C ILE A 390 21.99 -11.35 18.59
N TYR A 391 20.83 -11.59 17.97
CA TYR A 391 19.69 -12.29 18.59
C TYR A 391 19.71 -13.81 18.35
N GLY A 392 20.77 -14.31 17.67
CA GLY A 392 20.99 -15.73 17.39
C GLY A 392 20.44 -16.17 16.03
N ALA A 393 21.01 -17.28 15.52
CA ALA A 393 20.62 -17.82 14.22
C ALA A 393 19.17 -18.34 14.18
N GLN A 394 18.55 -18.60 15.32
CA GLN A 394 17.16 -19.06 15.46
C GLN A 394 16.26 -18.01 16.12
N GLU A 395 16.51 -16.73 15.88
CA GLU A 395 15.71 -15.61 16.40
C GLU A 395 14.23 -15.78 16.05
N ILE A 396 13.95 -16.14 14.81
CA ILE A 396 12.61 -16.51 14.38
C ILE A 396 12.55 -18.04 14.26
N LYS A 397 11.50 -18.64 14.81
CA LYS A 397 11.29 -20.09 14.74
C LYS A 397 10.31 -20.44 13.62
N PRO A 398 10.55 -21.57 12.90
CA PRO A 398 9.56 -22.14 12.00
C PRO A 398 8.21 -22.36 12.70
N LYS A 399 7.13 -22.19 11.96
CA LYS A 399 5.77 -22.40 12.47
C LYS A 399 5.40 -23.88 12.52
N GLU A 400 4.33 -24.20 13.27
CA GLU A 400 3.72 -25.54 13.22
C GLU A 400 3.14 -25.81 11.83
N GLU A 401 2.98 -27.09 11.49
CA GLU A 401 2.75 -27.54 10.12
C GLU A 401 1.53 -26.90 9.43
N GLY A 402 0.47 -26.62 10.17
CA GLY A 402 -0.76 -25.95 9.65
C GLY A 402 -0.64 -24.43 9.41
N GLU A 403 0.44 -23.79 9.89
CA GLU A 403 0.66 -22.33 9.77
C GLU A 403 1.83 -21.95 8.85
N LYS A 404 2.48 -22.95 8.24
CA LYS A 404 3.63 -22.74 7.36
C LYS A 404 3.23 -22.03 6.08
N ILE A 405 4.06 -21.09 5.68
CA ILE A 405 3.97 -20.42 4.38
C ILE A 405 5.13 -20.90 3.52
N PHE A 406 4.82 -21.33 2.32
CA PHE A 406 5.81 -21.73 1.34
C PHE A 406 5.82 -20.75 0.18
N ILE A 407 7.03 -20.42 -0.29
CA ILE A 407 7.28 -19.54 -1.43
C ILE A 407 8.26 -20.21 -2.39
N GLU A 408 8.30 -19.75 -3.64
CA GLU A 408 9.17 -20.29 -4.68
C GLU A 408 10.64 -20.22 -4.26
N ALA A 409 11.37 -21.32 -4.40
CA ALA A 409 12.77 -21.40 -4.03
C ALA A 409 13.67 -20.75 -5.09
N TYR A 410 14.87 -20.31 -4.68
CA TYR A 410 15.96 -19.91 -5.57
C TYR A 410 16.17 -20.97 -6.66
N GLY A 411 16.38 -20.54 -7.91
CA GLY A 411 16.46 -21.42 -9.07
C GLY A 411 15.11 -21.76 -9.71
N GLY A 412 13.99 -21.47 -9.05
CA GLY A 412 12.65 -21.72 -9.58
C GLY A 412 12.17 -23.15 -9.43
N GLU A 413 12.92 -24.02 -8.76
CA GLU A 413 12.54 -25.41 -8.52
C GLU A 413 12.25 -25.66 -7.04
N GLY A 414 11.01 -26.09 -6.73
CA GLY A 414 10.56 -26.37 -5.38
C GLY A 414 10.14 -25.13 -4.59
N GLN A 415 9.98 -25.33 -3.28
CA GLN A 415 9.51 -24.30 -2.35
C GLN A 415 10.37 -24.27 -1.09
N VAL A 416 10.44 -23.10 -0.46
CA VAL A 416 11.09 -22.88 0.85
C VAL A 416 10.09 -22.35 1.85
N GLU A 417 10.26 -22.75 3.12
CA GLU A 417 9.45 -22.23 4.22
C GLU A 417 9.83 -20.78 4.51
N SER A 418 8.81 -19.91 4.62
CA SER A 418 8.94 -18.47 4.86
C SER A 418 7.97 -18.00 5.95
N THR A 419 7.92 -16.69 6.18
CA THR A 419 6.92 -16.03 7.03
C THR A 419 6.08 -15.05 6.22
N ARG A 420 4.90 -14.65 6.77
CA ARG A 420 4.06 -13.60 6.15
C ARG A 420 4.85 -12.30 5.97
N ILE A 421 5.68 -11.94 6.95
CA ILE A 421 6.49 -10.71 6.91
C ILE A 421 7.56 -10.80 5.82
N TRP A 422 8.29 -11.92 5.72
CA TRP A 422 9.29 -12.10 4.66
C TRP A 422 8.67 -12.16 3.27
N LYS A 423 7.48 -12.77 3.15
CA LYS A 423 6.73 -12.73 1.89
C LYS A 423 6.35 -11.30 1.49
N LEU A 424 5.98 -10.46 2.47
CA LEU A 424 5.69 -9.06 2.23
C LEU A 424 6.95 -8.30 1.77
N PHE A 425 8.12 -8.55 2.40
CA PHE A 425 9.40 -7.96 1.94
C PHE A 425 9.74 -8.40 0.51
N LEU A 426 9.50 -9.67 0.18
CA LEU A 426 9.70 -10.21 -1.16
C LEU A 426 8.82 -9.47 -2.18
N ASP A 427 7.53 -9.30 -1.87
CA ASP A 427 6.58 -8.61 -2.75
C ASP A 427 7.00 -7.15 -3.01
N PHE A 428 7.56 -6.48 -2.00
CA PHE A 428 8.14 -5.15 -2.16
C PHE A 428 9.36 -5.16 -3.09
N PHE A 429 10.30 -6.09 -2.93
CA PHE A 429 11.46 -6.19 -3.83
C PHE A 429 11.03 -6.42 -5.28
N GLU A 430 10.13 -7.39 -5.52
CA GLU A 430 9.66 -7.69 -6.86
C GLU A 430 8.97 -6.48 -7.51
N LYS A 431 8.16 -5.75 -6.75
CA LYS A 431 7.52 -4.52 -7.18
C LYS A 431 8.52 -3.42 -7.51
N ASP A 432 9.48 -3.17 -6.62
CA ASP A 432 10.47 -2.10 -6.78
C ASP A 432 11.43 -2.39 -7.95
N ILE A 433 11.82 -3.65 -8.14
CA ILE A 433 12.62 -4.09 -9.30
C ILE A 433 11.86 -3.85 -10.59
N TYR A 434 10.58 -4.25 -10.64
CA TYR A 434 9.73 -4.06 -11.82
C TYR A 434 9.54 -2.58 -12.19
N HIS A 435 9.42 -1.69 -11.19
CA HIS A 435 9.21 -0.25 -11.40
C HIS A 435 10.51 0.56 -11.48
N THR A 436 11.68 -0.09 -11.45
CA THR A 436 12.96 0.63 -11.57
C THR A 436 13.03 1.36 -12.92
N PRO A 437 13.21 2.70 -12.93
CA PRO A 437 12.99 3.53 -14.13
C PRO A 437 14.17 3.54 -15.11
N TYR A 438 15.09 2.57 -15.02
CA TYR A 438 16.23 2.40 -15.92
C TYR A 438 16.73 0.95 -15.89
N ASN A 439 17.58 0.59 -16.82
CA ASN A 439 18.15 -0.76 -16.91
C ASN A 439 19.18 -0.99 -15.80
N LEU A 440 18.73 -1.49 -14.64
CA LEU A 440 19.55 -1.93 -13.51
C LEU A 440 19.70 -3.45 -13.58
N GLU A 441 20.95 -3.95 -13.66
CA GLU A 441 21.21 -5.37 -13.52
C GLU A 441 21.09 -5.76 -12.03
N VAL A 442 20.01 -6.48 -11.67
CA VAL A 442 19.80 -6.96 -10.30
C VAL A 442 20.10 -8.44 -10.24
N ILE A 443 21.07 -8.82 -9.39
CA ILE A 443 21.54 -10.19 -9.23
C ILE A 443 21.15 -10.70 -7.84
N ASN A 444 20.43 -11.82 -7.78
CA ASN A 444 20.26 -12.57 -6.57
C ASN A 444 21.40 -13.61 -6.47
N ALA A 445 22.35 -13.36 -5.59
CA ALA A 445 23.52 -14.20 -5.39
C ALA A 445 23.50 -14.94 -4.04
N THR A 446 22.32 -15.17 -3.48
CA THR A 446 22.14 -15.91 -2.22
C THR A 446 22.48 -17.38 -2.34
N GLU A 447 22.32 -17.95 -3.54
CA GLU A 447 22.52 -19.37 -3.84
C GLU A 447 21.72 -20.29 -2.90
N GLY A 448 20.52 -19.88 -2.59
CA GLY A 448 19.55 -20.51 -1.70
C GLY A 448 18.49 -19.51 -1.25
N GLY A 449 17.55 -19.96 -0.42
CA GLY A 449 16.44 -19.12 0.04
C GLY A 449 15.34 -18.95 -1.02
N ALA A 450 14.63 -17.84 -0.96
CA ALA A 450 13.54 -17.53 -1.87
C ALA A 450 14.03 -17.01 -3.23
N ARG A 451 13.26 -17.33 -4.26
CA ARG A 451 13.38 -16.65 -5.56
C ARG A 451 12.87 -15.22 -5.45
N ILE A 452 13.64 -14.27 -5.97
CA ILE A 452 13.22 -12.85 -6.12
C ILE A 452 13.00 -12.62 -7.61
N ARG A 453 11.76 -12.50 -8.04
CA ARG A 453 11.45 -12.33 -9.47
C ARG A 453 11.97 -10.98 -9.98
N GLY A 454 12.39 -10.96 -11.25
CA GLY A 454 13.03 -9.78 -11.85
C GLY A 454 14.53 -9.71 -11.61
N THR A 455 15.12 -10.65 -10.85
CA THR A 455 16.57 -10.76 -10.67
C THR A 455 17.17 -11.83 -11.58
N LEU A 456 18.47 -11.67 -11.86
CA LEU A 456 19.31 -12.71 -12.43
C LEU A 456 19.90 -13.56 -11.30
N GLU A 457 19.56 -14.84 -11.24
CA GLU A 457 20.08 -15.76 -10.24
C GLU A 457 21.47 -16.29 -10.69
N LEU A 458 22.52 -15.93 -9.95
CA LEU A 458 23.90 -16.34 -10.25
C LEU A 458 24.64 -16.66 -8.96
N PRO A 459 25.59 -17.63 -8.99
CA PRO A 459 26.54 -17.81 -7.90
C PRO A 459 27.32 -16.51 -7.60
N PHE A 460 27.58 -16.23 -6.34
CA PHE A 460 28.26 -14.99 -5.94
C PHE A 460 29.63 -14.84 -6.59
N LYS A 461 30.35 -15.96 -6.80
CA LYS A 461 31.63 -16.00 -7.52
C LYS A 461 31.50 -15.45 -8.95
N GLU A 462 30.42 -15.72 -9.65
CA GLU A 462 30.18 -15.21 -11.01
C GLU A 462 29.81 -13.71 -10.98
N ALA A 463 29.01 -13.29 -10.00
CA ALA A 463 28.75 -11.87 -9.79
C ALA A 463 30.05 -11.08 -9.56
N ILE A 464 30.97 -11.62 -8.75
CA ILE A 464 32.31 -11.05 -8.53
C ILE A 464 33.11 -10.93 -9.83
N ALA A 465 33.09 -11.95 -10.67
CA ALA A 465 33.78 -11.92 -11.97
C ALA A 465 33.27 -10.76 -12.85
N ARG A 466 31.94 -10.55 -12.88
CA ARG A 466 31.30 -9.42 -13.59
C ARG A 466 31.70 -8.07 -13.00
N ILE A 467 31.74 -7.96 -11.65
CA ILE A 467 32.17 -6.72 -10.98
C ILE A 467 33.61 -6.38 -11.38
N LYS A 468 34.54 -7.35 -11.31
CA LYS A 468 35.94 -7.14 -11.65
C LYS A 468 36.14 -6.80 -13.13
N ALA A 469 35.36 -7.39 -14.03
CA ALA A 469 35.42 -7.10 -15.46
C ALA A 469 34.99 -5.66 -15.81
N ASP A 470 34.10 -5.07 -15.02
CA ASP A 470 33.63 -3.70 -15.24
C ASP A 470 34.58 -2.63 -14.69
N LEU A 471 35.57 -3.00 -13.89
CA LEU A 471 36.52 -2.05 -13.30
C LEU A 471 37.61 -1.69 -14.29
N PRO A 472 37.92 -0.38 -14.49
CA PRO A 472 39.02 0.04 -15.36
C PRO A 472 40.38 -0.38 -14.81
N ALA A 473 40.51 -0.52 -13.49
CA ALA A 473 41.66 -1.07 -12.78
C ALA A 473 41.24 -1.59 -11.41
N LEU A 474 41.93 -2.63 -10.90
CA LEU A 474 41.69 -3.19 -9.57
C LEU A 474 42.37 -2.31 -8.49
N GLU A 475 41.89 -1.09 -8.32
CA GLU A 475 42.30 -0.19 -7.25
C GLU A 475 41.19 -0.15 -6.17
N PRO A 476 41.56 -0.23 -4.88
CA PRO A 476 40.60 -0.10 -3.80
C PRO A 476 39.89 1.26 -3.79
N LYS A 477 38.60 1.25 -3.48
CA LYS A 477 37.81 2.48 -3.31
C LYS A 477 38.28 3.29 -2.09
N ALA A 478 38.24 4.61 -2.20
CA ALA A 478 38.44 5.50 -1.06
C ALA A 478 37.18 5.60 -0.19
N PRO A 479 37.25 5.90 1.11
CA PRO A 479 36.11 6.24 1.93
C PRO A 479 35.32 7.40 1.34
N MET A 480 33.99 7.39 1.52
CA MET A 480 33.14 8.54 1.17
C MET A 480 33.16 9.55 2.31
N GLN A 481 33.11 10.82 1.94
CA GLN A 481 32.93 11.91 2.89
C GLN A 481 31.67 12.68 2.52
N LEU A 482 30.86 13.01 3.52
CA LEU A 482 29.67 13.81 3.38
C LEU A 482 29.84 15.13 4.11
N THR A 483 29.33 16.21 3.52
CA THR A 483 29.38 17.54 4.12
C THR A 483 28.06 17.85 4.79
N PRO A 484 28.04 18.15 6.09
CA PRO A 484 26.82 18.60 6.76
C PRO A 484 26.40 20.00 6.26
N PRO A 485 25.13 20.42 6.47
CA PRO A 485 24.67 21.78 6.19
C PRO A 485 25.44 22.81 7.05
N SER A 486 25.38 24.07 6.63
CA SER A 486 25.99 25.13 7.46
C SER A 486 25.23 25.31 8.78
N PRO A 487 25.90 25.81 9.85
CA PRO A 487 25.23 26.08 11.11
C PRO A 487 24.01 27.03 10.96
N GLU A 488 24.10 28.02 10.07
CA GLU A 488 22.99 28.95 9.80
C GLU A 488 21.80 28.25 9.13
N GLN A 489 22.09 27.35 8.20
CA GLN A 489 21.04 26.57 7.54
C GLN A 489 20.36 25.61 8.53
N SER A 490 21.15 24.93 9.37
CA SER A 490 20.65 24.03 10.42
C SER A 490 19.77 24.79 11.42
N ALA A 491 20.20 25.97 11.87
CA ALA A 491 19.43 26.81 12.79
C ALA A 491 18.08 27.24 12.18
N ARG A 492 18.08 27.67 10.91
CA ARG A 492 16.87 28.05 10.21
C ARG A 492 15.87 26.88 10.10
N TRP A 493 16.34 25.72 9.68
CA TRP A 493 15.48 24.52 9.58
C TRP A 493 14.91 24.10 10.94
N LEU A 494 15.71 24.23 12.03
CA LEU A 494 15.25 23.91 13.38
C LEU A 494 14.16 24.89 13.85
N GLU A 495 14.31 26.17 13.57
CA GLU A 495 13.31 27.19 13.92
C GLU A 495 12.02 26.97 13.14
N GLU A 496 12.11 26.71 11.83
CA GLU A 496 10.96 26.35 10.99
C GLU A 496 10.27 25.07 11.50
N ALA A 497 11.02 24.05 11.89
CA ALA A 497 10.48 22.80 12.45
C ALA A 497 9.78 23.04 13.81
N LYS A 498 10.35 23.89 14.68
CA LYS A 498 9.72 24.26 15.95
C LYS A 498 8.39 24.98 15.73
N LYS A 499 8.36 25.92 14.80
CA LYS A 499 7.13 26.60 14.41
C LYS A 499 6.08 25.63 13.89
N THR A 500 6.47 24.71 12.99
CA THR A 500 5.58 23.69 12.43
C THR A 500 4.97 22.79 13.53
N CYS A 501 5.75 22.40 14.53
CA CYS A 501 5.22 21.65 15.69
C CYS A 501 4.17 22.46 16.46
N LEU A 502 4.44 23.74 16.76
CA LEU A 502 3.51 24.60 17.47
C LEU A 502 2.21 24.82 16.68
N ASP A 503 2.32 25.09 15.39
CA ASP A 503 1.18 25.24 14.47
C ASP A 503 0.35 23.93 14.35
N ALA A 504 0.99 22.76 14.47
CA ALA A 504 0.31 21.47 14.47
C ALA A 504 -0.41 21.19 15.80
N ILE A 505 0.18 21.60 16.94
CA ILE A 505 -0.45 21.50 18.27
C ILE A 505 -1.70 22.38 18.35
N GLU A 506 -1.63 23.62 17.88
CA GLU A 506 -2.76 24.53 17.83
C GLU A 506 -3.88 23.98 16.94
N TYR A 507 -3.53 23.52 15.75
CA TYR A 507 -4.48 22.90 14.81
C TYR A 507 -5.14 21.63 15.38
N ALA A 508 -4.38 20.81 16.13
CA ALA A 508 -4.93 19.65 16.82
C ALA A 508 -5.99 20.05 17.85
N GLN A 509 -5.75 21.15 18.59
CA GLN A 509 -6.71 21.69 19.56
C GLN A 509 -8.00 22.15 18.87
N GLU A 510 -7.89 22.90 17.77
CA GLU A 510 -9.04 23.36 16.98
C GLU A 510 -9.88 22.19 16.43
N CYS A 511 -9.21 21.17 15.85
CA CYS A 511 -9.90 19.99 15.33
C CYS A 511 -10.61 19.24 16.45
N LYS A 512 -9.93 19.04 17.60
CA LYS A 512 -10.50 18.37 18.77
C LYS A 512 -11.77 19.07 19.24
N GLU A 513 -11.75 20.40 19.40
CA GLU A 513 -12.90 21.19 19.86
C GLU A 513 -14.11 21.05 18.93
N LYS A 514 -13.90 21.07 17.60
CA LYS A 514 -14.97 20.85 16.62
C LYS A 514 -15.58 19.45 16.74
N ILE A 515 -14.73 18.43 16.89
CA ILE A 515 -15.17 17.03 17.00
C ILE A 515 -15.91 16.79 18.31
N GLU A 516 -15.41 17.29 19.43
CA GLU A 516 -16.03 17.15 20.74
C GLU A 516 -17.38 17.89 20.82
N ALA A 517 -17.51 19.06 20.20
CA ALA A 517 -18.77 19.79 20.14
C ALA A 517 -19.86 18.95 19.42
N LEU A 518 -19.54 18.37 18.25
CA LEU A 518 -20.46 17.52 17.53
C LEU A 518 -20.77 16.21 18.29
N PHE A 519 -19.76 15.61 18.93
CA PHE A 519 -19.94 14.44 19.77
C PHE A 519 -20.95 14.69 20.91
N LEU A 520 -20.81 15.82 21.63
CA LEU A 520 -21.70 16.20 22.72
C LEU A 520 -23.13 16.49 22.22
N GLU A 521 -23.28 17.08 21.03
CA GLU A 521 -24.59 17.31 20.42
C GLU A 521 -25.29 15.98 20.06
N ILE A 522 -24.55 15.01 19.54
CA ILE A 522 -25.05 13.67 19.25
C ILE A 522 -25.43 12.95 20.56
N MET A 523 -24.58 13.03 21.59
CA MET A 523 -24.87 12.43 22.89
C MET A 523 -26.18 12.97 23.49
N ALA A 524 -26.37 14.29 23.51
CA ALA A 524 -27.60 14.90 23.99
C ALA A 524 -28.84 14.46 23.20
N PHE A 525 -28.69 14.29 21.88
CA PHE A 525 -29.78 13.79 21.03
C PHE A 525 -30.13 12.33 21.32
N LEU A 526 -29.12 11.47 21.53
CA LEU A 526 -29.34 10.06 21.87
C LEU A 526 -29.95 9.89 23.28
N GLU A 527 -29.54 10.69 24.27
CA GLU A 527 -30.12 10.72 25.61
C GLU A 527 -31.60 11.15 25.59
N GLU A 528 -31.95 12.12 24.72
CA GLU A 528 -33.34 12.53 24.51
C GLU A 528 -34.18 11.38 23.94
N ILE A 529 -33.66 10.64 22.94
CA ILE A 529 -34.34 9.46 22.39
C ILE A 529 -34.57 8.41 23.48
N GLU A 530 -33.57 8.09 24.28
CA GLU A 530 -33.69 7.13 25.39
C GLU A 530 -34.75 7.57 26.41
N SER A 531 -34.78 8.85 26.76
CA SER A 531 -35.78 9.43 27.67
C SER A 531 -37.21 9.37 27.11
N LEU A 532 -37.42 9.74 25.85
CA LEU A 532 -38.71 9.69 25.19
C LEU A 532 -39.20 8.25 25.01
N ASN A 533 -38.29 7.32 24.71
CA ASN A 533 -38.62 5.91 24.60
C ASN A 533 -39.07 5.33 25.95
N ALA A 534 -38.39 5.68 27.04
CA ALA A 534 -38.78 5.26 28.39
C ALA A 534 -40.16 5.79 28.80
N GLN A 535 -40.61 6.91 28.24
CA GLN A 535 -41.93 7.52 28.47
C GLN A 535 -43.00 7.06 27.46
N ASN A 536 -42.66 6.23 26.47
CA ASN A 536 -43.48 5.88 25.31
C ASN A 536 -43.94 7.11 24.49
N ASP A 537 -43.13 8.15 24.41
CA ASP A 537 -43.43 9.44 23.80
C ASP A 537 -42.55 9.71 22.55
N LEU A 538 -42.05 8.68 21.86
CA LEU A 538 -41.14 8.82 20.69
C LEU A 538 -41.75 9.67 19.55
N GLU A 539 -43.06 9.81 19.48
CA GLU A 539 -43.74 10.68 18.52
C GLU A 539 -43.42 12.18 18.70
N LYS A 540 -42.87 12.57 19.85
CA LYS A 540 -42.41 13.95 20.14
C LYS A 540 -41.00 14.24 19.64
N LEU A 541 -40.27 13.24 19.12
CA LEU A 541 -38.91 13.41 18.64
C LEU A 541 -38.89 14.31 17.39
N ASP A 542 -38.03 15.33 17.41
CA ASP A 542 -37.80 16.15 16.23
C ASP A 542 -36.88 15.42 15.23
N LEU A 543 -37.50 14.76 14.26
CA LEU A 543 -36.81 13.98 13.22
C LEU A 543 -35.94 14.84 12.30
N LYS A 544 -36.17 16.16 12.19
CA LYS A 544 -35.31 17.06 11.41
C LYS A 544 -33.89 17.14 11.97
N ARG A 545 -33.72 16.88 13.26
CA ARG A 545 -32.38 16.84 13.88
C ARG A 545 -31.51 15.70 13.34
N ILE A 546 -32.11 14.62 12.86
CA ILE A 546 -31.40 13.51 12.20
C ILE A 546 -30.68 14.04 10.94
N GLU A 547 -31.39 14.81 10.11
CA GLU A 547 -30.83 15.39 8.89
C GLU A 547 -29.70 16.37 9.22
N VAL A 548 -29.95 17.29 10.17
CA VAL A 548 -28.94 18.29 10.60
C VAL A 548 -27.69 17.63 11.17
N LEU A 549 -27.82 16.59 11.99
CA LEU A 549 -26.67 15.87 12.54
C LEU A 549 -25.93 15.10 11.46
N SER A 550 -26.64 14.50 10.50
CA SER A 550 -26.01 13.81 9.36
C SER A 550 -25.21 14.79 8.51
N GLU A 551 -25.74 15.94 8.18
CA GLU A 551 -25.03 16.99 7.45
C GLU A 551 -23.77 17.45 8.20
N LYS A 552 -23.85 17.67 9.52
CA LYS A 552 -22.68 18.06 10.33
C LYS A 552 -21.59 16.98 10.37
N ILE A 553 -21.98 15.70 10.38
CA ILE A 553 -21.02 14.59 10.30
C ILE A 553 -20.32 14.59 8.94
N ASP A 554 -21.10 14.75 7.86
CA ASP A 554 -20.54 14.80 6.50
C ASP A 554 -19.63 16.00 6.30
N ASP A 555 -20.01 17.19 6.82
CA ASP A 555 -19.14 18.37 6.84
C ASP A 555 -17.84 18.12 7.60
N LEU A 556 -17.90 17.44 8.75
CA LEU A 556 -16.70 17.10 9.51
C LEU A 556 -15.79 16.15 8.76
N LYS A 557 -16.35 15.23 7.98
CA LYS A 557 -15.57 14.29 7.15
C LYS A 557 -14.74 15.01 6.08
N THR A 558 -15.09 16.22 5.68
CA THR A 558 -14.28 17.02 4.74
C THR A 558 -12.88 17.34 5.28
N LEU A 559 -12.65 17.29 6.60
CA LEU A 559 -11.31 17.43 7.19
C LEU A 559 -10.31 16.42 6.60
N PHE A 560 -10.76 15.22 6.22
CA PHE A 560 -9.90 14.19 5.62
C PHE A 560 -9.43 14.55 4.19
N GLU A 561 -10.01 15.56 3.57
CA GLU A 561 -9.60 16.12 2.28
C GLU A 561 -8.53 17.20 2.45
N GLU A 562 -8.38 17.77 3.66
CA GLU A 562 -7.37 18.77 3.96
C GLU A 562 -5.97 18.18 4.05
N VAL A 563 -5.02 18.73 3.30
CA VAL A 563 -3.61 18.28 3.30
C VAL A 563 -3.01 18.38 4.71
N LYS A 564 -3.27 19.47 5.43
CA LYS A 564 -2.76 19.66 6.79
C LYS A 564 -3.30 18.60 7.75
N PHE A 565 -4.60 18.27 7.69
CA PHE A 565 -5.20 17.25 8.52
C PHE A 565 -4.58 15.88 8.25
N THR A 566 -4.46 15.49 6.98
CA THR A 566 -3.87 14.22 6.60
C THR A 566 -2.40 14.10 6.99
N GLN A 567 -1.62 15.16 6.85
CA GLN A 567 -0.23 15.21 7.28
C GLN A 567 -0.08 15.11 8.81
N CYS A 568 -0.92 15.79 9.56
CA CYS A 568 -0.83 15.79 11.02
C CYS A 568 -1.31 14.48 11.66
N PHE A 569 -2.44 13.90 11.17
CA PHE A 569 -3.17 12.91 11.96
C PHE A 569 -3.36 11.57 11.26
N ASN A 570 -3.42 11.53 9.93
CA ASN A 570 -3.84 10.33 9.20
C ASN A 570 -3.07 9.08 9.61
N ASP A 571 -1.75 9.16 9.73
CA ASP A 571 -0.92 7.99 10.09
C ASP A 571 -1.27 7.39 11.45
N ALA A 572 -1.72 8.22 12.41
CA ALA A 572 -2.09 7.79 13.75
C ALA A 572 -3.52 7.26 13.84
N ILE A 573 -4.44 7.73 12.97
CA ILE A 573 -5.87 7.44 13.11
C ILE A 573 -6.40 6.47 12.05
N GLN A 574 -5.75 6.36 10.88
CA GLN A 574 -6.30 5.72 9.69
C GLN A 574 -6.72 4.27 9.91
N SER A 575 -5.96 3.48 10.68
CA SER A 575 -6.25 2.06 10.83
C SER A 575 -7.57 1.80 11.56
N TYR A 576 -7.78 2.42 12.73
CA TYR A 576 -9.00 2.19 13.49
C TYR A 576 -10.21 2.98 12.94
N ILE A 577 -9.99 4.18 12.39
CA ILE A 577 -11.05 4.91 11.68
C ILE A 577 -11.52 4.10 10.47
N PHE A 578 -10.61 3.54 9.69
CA PHE A 578 -10.97 2.68 8.56
C PHE A 578 -11.79 1.45 8.99
N HIS A 579 -11.42 0.79 10.10
CA HIS A 579 -12.20 -0.33 10.61
C HIS A 579 -13.62 0.07 11.01
N GLN A 580 -13.81 1.25 11.58
CA GLN A 580 -15.13 1.79 11.90
C GLN A 580 -15.91 2.14 10.61
N GLU A 581 -15.26 2.72 9.61
CA GLU A 581 -15.88 2.97 8.30
C GLU A 581 -16.37 1.68 7.62
N LEU A 582 -15.62 0.58 7.73
CA LEU A 582 -16.06 -0.74 7.26
C LEU A 582 -17.36 -1.23 7.94
N ASP A 583 -17.57 -0.89 9.19
CA ASP A 583 -18.80 -1.26 9.92
C ASP A 583 -19.93 -0.28 9.63
N ILE A 584 -19.65 1.01 9.49
CA ILE A 584 -20.61 2.02 9.03
C ILE A 584 -21.11 1.69 7.61
N ALA A 585 -20.24 1.21 6.73
CA ALA A 585 -20.63 0.80 5.38
C ALA A 585 -21.72 -0.27 5.37
N LYS A 586 -21.73 -1.21 6.34
CA LYS A 586 -22.80 -2.21 6.48
C LYS A 586 -24.17 -1.58 6.81
N ILE A 587 -24.14 -0.46 7.53
CA ILE A 587 -25.39 0.29 7.83
C ILE A 587 -25.86 0.98 6.55
N VAL A 588 -24.95 1.61 5.82
CA VAL A 588 -25.27 2.34 4.58
C VAL A 588 -25.95 1.45 3.55
N ILE A 589 -25.56 0.19 3.43
CA ILE A 589 -26.12 -0.75 2.44
C ILE A 589 -27.41 -1.45 2.88
N LYS A 590 -27.91 -1.24 4.12
CA LYS A 590 -29.18 -1.84 4.56
C LYS A 590 -30.33 -1.37 3.68
N PRO A 591 -31.13 -2.28 3.10
CA PRO A 591 -32.32 -1.89 2.37
C PRO A 591 -33.36 -1.28 3.31
N THR A 592 -34.13 -0.32 2.78
CA THR A 592 -35.22 0.34 3.51
C THR A 592 -36.46 0.40 2.60
N PHE A 593 -37.58 -0.05 3.09
CA PHE A 593 -38.83 -0.17 2.33
C PHE A 593 -39.92 0.76 2.86
N SER A 594 -39.68 1.42 3.99
CA SER A 594 -40.56 2.43 4.57
C SER A 594 -39.80 3.63 5.09
N GLN A 595 -40.50 4.74 5.35
CA GLN A 595 -39.92 5.94 5.95
C GLN A 595 -39.42 5.67 7.38
N GLU A 596 -40.09 4.83 8.12
CA GLU A 596 -39.69 4.45 9.48
C GLU A 596 -38.38 3.63 9.45
N GLU A 597 -38.24 2.69 8.50
CA GLU A 597 -36.99 1.94 8.32
C GLU A 597 -35.82 2.84 7.90
N LEU A 598 -36.08 3.84 7.05
CA LEU A 598 -35.05 4.82 6.67
C LEU A 598 -34.61 5.64 7.88
N GLN A 599 -35.54 6.11 8.71
CA GLN A 599 -35.24 6.84 9.94
C GLN A 599 -34.44 5.98 10.94
N ALA A 600 -34.86 4.72 11.12
CA ALA A 600 -34.16 3.78 11.98
C ALA A 600 -32.72 3.55 11.51
N LYS A 601 -32.52 3.40 10.20
CA LYS A 601 -31.18 3.29 9.58
C LYS A 601 -30.35 4.54 9.79
N GLN A 602 -30.91 5.73 9.65
CA GLN A 602 -30.22 7.00 9.89
C GLN A 602 -29.81 7.14 11.37
N LEU A 603 -30.68 6.76 12.31
CA LEU A 603 -30.34 6.75 13.74
C LEU A 603 -29.20 5.77 14.05
N GLU A 604 -29.23 4.58 13.46
CA GLU A 604 -28.14 3.60 13.62
C GLU A 604 -26.83 4.17 13.07
N TRP A 605 -26.88 4.88 11.93
CA TRP A 605 -25.72 5.53 11.33
C TRP A 605 -25.15 6.65 12.24
N ILE A 606 -26.01 7.50 12.82
CA ILE A 606 -25.60 8.53 13.80
C ILE A 606 -24.98 7.86 15.04
N TYR A 607 -25.60 6.80 15.55
CA TYR A 607 -25.10 6.06 16.70
C TYR A 607 -23.70 5.46 16.45
N ALA A 608 -23.48 4.91 15.26
CA ALA A 608 -22.16 4.43 14.88
C ALA A 608 -21.12 5.56 14.81
N HIS A 609 -21.50 6.75 14.33
CA HIS A 609 -20.63 7.91 14.27
C HIS A 609 -20.29 8.48 15.65
N LYS A 610 -21.07 8.23 16.69
CA LYS A 610 -20.66 8.56 18.08
C LYS A 610 -19.31 7.92 18.43
N TYR A 611 -19.14 6.63 18.13
CA TYR A 611 -17.88 5.92 18.39
C TYR A 611 -16.76 6.37 17.46
N TRP A 612 -17.09 6.68 16.20
CA TRP A 612 -16.16 7.22 15.22
C TRP A 612 -15.58 8.58 15.67
N LEU A 613 -16.44 9.50 16.12
CA LEU A 613 -16.03 10.80 16.66
C LEU A 613 -15.18 10.67 17.93
N PHE A 614 -15.56 9.78 18.84
CA PHE A 614 -14.81 9.52 20.06
C PHE A 614 -13.38 9.03 19.74
N SER A 615 -13.27 8.07 18.83
CA SER A 615 -11.98 7.54 18.40
C SER A 615 -11.14 8.60 17.68
N LEU A 616 -11.77 9.43 16.85
CA LEU A 616 -11.10 10.52 16.14
C LEU A 616 -10.54 11.57 17.10
N ALA A 617 -11.35 12.03 18.04
CA ALA A 617 -10.91 12.97 19.09
C ALA A 617 -9.76 12.39 19.92
N GLY A 618 -9.86 11.11 20.29
CA GLY A 618 -8.82 10.42 21.04
C GLY A 618 -7.48 10.36 20.29
N GLY A 619 -7.52 10.02 19.00
CA GLY A 619 -6.30 9.95 18.18
C GLY A 619 -5.64 11.32 17.97
N ILE A 620 -6.43 12.36 17.72
CA ILE A 620 -5.91 13.72 17.60
C ILE A 620 -5.30 14.19 18.94
N THR A 621 -5.95 13.88 20.05
CA THR A 621 -5.43 14.19 21.40
C THR A 621 -4.07 13.50 21.64
N CYS A 622 -3.94 12.21 21.30
CA CYS A 622 -2.68 11.48 21.40
C CYS A 622 -1.56 12.12 20.55
N VAL A 623 -1.86 12.54 19.32
CA VAL A 623 -0.87 13.21 18.46
C VAL A 623 -0.44 14.54 19.09
N LYS A 624 -1.40 15.35 19.57
CA LYS A 624 -1.11 16.62 20.25
C LYS A 624 -0.17 16.43 21.45
N GLU A 625 -0.52 15.51 22.37
CA GLU A 625 0.27 15.23 23.58
C GLU A 625 1.68 14.77 23.25
N ILE A 626 1.83 13.91 22.22
CA ILE A 626 3.14 13.43 21.79
C ILE A 626 3.99 14.53 21.14
N LEU A 627 3.40 15.44 20.39
CA LEU A 627 4.11 16.60 19.84
C LEU A 627 4.59 17.51 20.98
N GLU A 628 3.75 17.78 21.98
CA GLU A 628 4.10 18.58 23.17
C GLU A 628 5.24 17.91 23.96
N GLU A 629 5.14 16.60 24.23
CA GLU A 629 6.16 15.83 24.95
C GLU A 629 7.50 15.82 24.18
N ALA A 630 7.44 15.57 22.88
CA ALA A 630 8.65 15.51 22.05
C ALA A 630 9.35 16.87 21.95
N LEU A 631 8.58 17.97 21.83
CA LEU A 631 9.12 19.32 21.73
C LEU A 631 9.82 19.75 23.04
N GLN A 632 9.33 19.31 24.22
CA GLN A 632 9.99 19.58 25.50
C GLN A 632 11.42 19.02 25.56
N THR A 633 11.70 17.93 24.84
CA THR A 633 13.07 17.35 24.80
C THR A 633 14.09 18.25 24.07
N TRP A 634 13.65 19.25 23.30
CA TRP A 634 14.54 20.19 22.61
C TRP A 634 15.13 21.25 23.54
N GLU A 635 14.48 21.48 24.68
CA GLU A 635 14.87 22.49 25.66
C GLU A 635 15.78 21.92 26.78
N THR A 636 15.92 20.59 26.80
CA THR A 636 16.79 19.88 27.75
C THR A 636 18.11 19.56 27.07
N PRO A 637 19.27 20.07 27.56
CA PRO A 637 20.58 19.89 26.93
C PRO A 637 21.07 18.43 26.98
#